data_314e76614fd28ab7edf441936c0a2aab
#
_entry.id   314e76614fd28ab7edf441936c0a2aab
#
_cell.length_a   1.000
_cell.length_b   1.000
_cell.length_c   1.000
_cell.angle_alpha   90.00
_cell.angle_beta   90.00
_cell.angle_gamma   90.00
#
_symmetry.space_group_name_H-M   'P 1'
#
loop_
_entity.id
_entity.type
_entity.pdbx_description
1 polymer ?
#
loop_
_entity_poly.entity_id
_entity_poly.type
_entity_poly.pdbx_seq_one_letter_code
_entity_poly.pdbx_strand_id
1 'polypeptide(L)'
;MTNQKKLLLIDGSSVAFRAFFALYNQIDRFRNNNGLHTNAIYGFHLMLDNLLERIQPTHVLVAFDAGKTTFRTEMFADYKAGRAKTPEEFREQFPYIREMLAARGIAYYDLAQYEADDIIGTLAKMAENTSEDYQITVVSGDKDLIQLTDENTVVEISKKGVAEFEAFTPDYLMEKMGITPAQFIDLKALMGDKSDNIPGVTKIGEKTGLKLLLEHGSLEGIYDHIDEMKKSKMKENLINDKEQAFLSKTLATIDTQSPIEIGLDDTAFTGPDLEKLAAFYDEMGFVQFKNALGGEAVPQDFDVAYEEPSQVTADHFSLDDFFYFEILGDNYHTEPIIGFAWGNDKQIYASTDTDLLKSEAFQVALSKAVNIYDFKRSKVLLSHLGIDLPTANFDARLAKYLLSTVEDNELSTIARLYTDLPLETDEVVYGKGAKRAVPEKEVLLSHLAKKVKVLQVAKPVMLEKLAEHGQSELLFDMELPLANVLAKMEIAGIKVKGQTLNEMAVENQVVIDKLTQEIYEMAGEEFNINSPKQLGVILFEKMGLPLEYTKKTKTGYSTAVDVLERLAPIAPIVAKILEYRQITKLQSTYVLGLQDYILKDGKIHTRYVQDLTQTGRLSSVDPNLQNIPVRLEQGRLIRKAFVPSTEDAVLLSSDYSQIELRVLAHISGDEHLIAAFKEGADIHTSTAMRVFGIEKPEDVTPNDRRNAKAVNFGIVYGISDFGLSNNLGISRKKAKEYIDTYFERYPGIKAYMDNVVREAKDKGYVETLFHRRRELPDINSRNFNVRNFAERTAINSPIQGSAADVLKIAMINLDKALVEGGYKTKMLLQVHDEIVLEVPNDELVAMKALVKETMEAAVELAVPLIADENDGRTWYEAK
;
A
#
# COMPACT_ATOMS: atom_id res chain seq x y z
N MET A 1 3.40 40.05 33.78
CA MET A 1 3.35 38.71 33.30
C MET A 1 4.76 38.21 33.40
N THR A 2 5.06 37.31 34.32
CA THR A 2 6.37 36.64 34.43
C THR A 2 6.63 35.92 33.13
N ASN A 3 7.75 36.21 32.48
CA ASN A 3 8.16 35.60 31.22
C ASN A 3 8.65 34.17 31.56
N GLN A 4 7.71 33.22 31.72
CA GLN A 4 8.02 31.83 32.04
C GLN A 4 8.80 31.22 30.89
N LYS A 5 9.99 30.70 31.16
CA LYS A 5 10.83 30.01 30.19
C LYS A 5 10.32 28.58 29.96
N LYS A 6 10.29 28.16 28.71
CA LYS A 6 9.89 26.79 28.33
C LYS A 6 11.11 26.03 27.80
N LEU A 7 11.52 24.97 28.50
CA LEU A 7 12.61 24.10 28.10
C LEU A 7 12.08 22.79 27.51
N LEU A 8 12.43 22.53 26.27
CA LEU A 8 12.12 21.27 25.57
C LEU A 8 13.38 20.42 25.47
N LEU A 9 13.37 19.25 26.12
CA LEU A 9 14.44 18.27 26.09
C LEU A 9 13.98 17.04 25.30
N ILE A 10 14.70 16.68 24.24
CA ILE A 10 14.33 15.59 23.34
C ILE A 10 15.40 14.50 23.38
N ASP A 11 15.00 13.26 23.61
CA ASP A 11 15.82 12.07 23.36
C ASP A 11 15.90 11.83 21.84
N GLY A 12 16.96 12.37 21.23
CA GLY A 12 17.17 12.34 19.80
C GLY A 12 17.37 10.93 19.25
N SER A 13 18.04 10.06 20.01
CA SER A 13 18.26 8.65 19.62
C SER A 13 16.93 7.89 19.51
N SER A 14 16.09 8.00 20.52
CA SER A 14 14.80 7.32 20.58
C SER A 14 13.81 7.88 19.54
N VAL A 15 13.73 9.21 19.40
CA VAL A 15 12.86 9.89 18.43
C VAL A 15 13.26 9.56 17.01
N ALA A 16 14.57 9.59 16.68
CA ALA A 16 15.07 9.24 15.34
C ALA A 16 14.80 7.76 14.98
N PHE A 17 15.02 6.85 15.94
CA PHE A 17 14.72 5.43 15.77
C PHE A 17 13.23 5.21 15.48
N ARG A 18 12.37 5.89 16.23
CA ARG A 18 10.93 5.81 16.03
C ARG A 18 10.49 6.39 14.69
N ALA A 19 11.03 7.54 14.28
CA ALA A 19 10.77 8.15 12.98
C ALA A 19 11.14 7.19 11.83
N PHE A 20 12.31 6.53 11.94
CA PHE A 20 12.76 5.54 10.98
C PHE A 20 11.76 4.39 10.82
N PHE A 21 11.35 3.75 11.94
CA PHE A 21 10.45 2.61 11.89
C PHE A 21 8.99 2.97 11.58
N ALA A 22 8.54 4.18 11.87
CA ALA A 22 7.21 4.65 11.50
C ALA A 22 7.01 4.69 9.98
N LEU A 23 8.07 5.00 9.24
CA LEU A 23 8.08 5.11 7.78
C LEU A 23 8.81 3.95 7.08
N TYR A 24 9.25 2.93 7.83
CA TYR A 24 10.07 1.83 7.31
C TYR A 24 9.39 1.04 6.19
N ASN A 25 8.07 0.83 6.26
CA ASN A 25 7.31 0.13 5.22
C ASN A 25 7.26 0.88 3.88
N GLN A 26 7.66 2.15 3.88
CA GLN A 26 7.70 3.03 2.71
C GLN A 26 9.11 3.63 2.51
N ILE A 27 10.15 3.00 3.05
CA ILE A 27 11.52 3.53 3.09
C ILE A 27 12.03 3.94 1.69
N ASP A 28 11.64 3.21 0.66
CA ASP A 28 12.08 3.47 -0.73
C ASP A 28 11.47 4.74 -1.35
N ARG A 29 10.38 5.27 -0.76
CA ARG A 29 9.82 6.57 -1.13
C ARG A 29 10.63 7.76 -0.59
N PHE A 30 11.50 7.50 0.37
CA PHE A 30 12.31 8.50 1.06
C PHE A 30 13.78 8.32 0.67
N ARG A 31 14.12 8.69 -0.58
CA ARG A 31 15.51 8.73 -1.07
C ARG A 31 15.81 10.09 -1.66
N ASN A 32 17.00 10.61 -1.37
CA ASN A 32 17.50 11.78 -2.09
C ASN A 32 18.12 11.38 -3.44
N ASN A 33 18.50 12.37 -4.23
CA ASN A 33 19.13 12.17 -5.56
C ASN A 33 20.43 11.36 -5.53
N ASN A 34 21.09 11.25 -4.36
CA ASN A 34 22.33 10.51 -4.17
C ASN A 34 22.07 9.06 -3.68
N GLY A 35 20.81 8.65 -3.56
CA GLY A 35 20.40 7.32 -3.12
C GLY A 35 20.37 7.13 -1.60
N LEU A 36 20.66 8.16 -0.81
CA LEU A 36 20.53 8.11 0.66
C LEU A 36 19.06 7.99 1.07
N HIS A 37 18.76 7.07 1.97
CA HIS A 37 17.44 7.02 2.59
C HIS A 37 17.22 8.21 3.52
N THR A 38 16.07 8.85 3.46
CA THR A 38 15.76 10.09 4.21
C THR A 38 14.55 9.95 5.12
N ASN A 39 13.99 8.75 5.26
CA ASN A 39 12.76 8.50 6.03
C ASN A 39 12.89 8.86 7.53
N ALA A 40 14.04 8.60 8.15
CA ALA A 40 14.29 8.99 9.54
C ALA A 40 14.39 10.51 9.68
N ILE A 41 15.11 11.17 8.76
CA ILE A 41 15.27 12.63 8.73
C ILE A 41 13.91 13.30 8.54
N TYR A 42 13.11 12.80 7.57
CA TYR A 42 11.76 13.31 7.27
C TYR A 42 10.81 13.15 8.47
N GLY A 43 10.76 11.95 9.04
CA GLY A 43 9.91 11.68 10.19
C GLY A 43 10.33 12.44 11.45
N PHE A 44 11.64 12.59 11.67
CA PHE A 44 12.17 13.41 12.78
C PHE A 44 11.80 14.88 12.61
N HIS A 45 11.92 15.41 11.40
CA HIS A 45 11.51 16.76 11.06
C HIS A 45 10.04 17.02 11.40
N LEU A 46 9.13 16.13 10.94
CA LEU A 46 7.70 16.28 11.24
C LEU A 46 7.38 16.21 12.74
N MET A 47 8.06 15.33 13.49
CA MET A 47 7.90 15.25 14.95
C MET A 47 8.39 16.54 15.63
N LEU A 48 9.53 17.04 15.18
CA LEU A 48 10.13 18.28 15.71
C LEU A 48 9.23 19.50 15.44
N ASP A 49 8.70 19.65 14.23
CA ASP A 49 7.78 20.74 13.88
C ASP A 49 6.54 20.72 14.77
N ASN A 50 5.91 19.55 14.92
CA ASN A 50 4.76 19.39 15.81
C ASN A 50 5.07 19.80 17.26
N LEU A 51 6.25 19.41 17.77
CA LEU A 51 6.67 19.76 19.13
C LEU A 51 6.94 21.25 19.28
N LEU A 52 7.64 21.87 18.32
CA LEU A 52 7.94 23.31 18.35
C LEU A 52 6.67 24.15 18.24
N GLU A 53 5.75 23.80 17.36
CA GLU A 53 4.48 24.51 17.20
C GLU A 53 3.59 24.41 18.43
N ARG A 54 3.45 23.21 19.01
CA ARG A 54 2.57 22.96 20.15
C ARG A 54 3.11 23.52 21.47
N ILE A 55 4.42 23.37 21.73
CA ILE A 55 5.05 23.76 23.01
C ILE A 55 5.49 25.21 22.96
N GLN A 56 5.92 25.72 21.81
CA GLN A 56 6.52 27.04 21.63
C GLN A 56 7.66 27.29 22.64
N PRO A 57 8.71 26.46 22.62
CA PRO A 57 9.79 26.50 23.60
C PRO A 57 10.68 27.75 23.39
N THR A 58 11.24 28.24 24.50
CA THR A 58 12.28 29.30 24.48
C THR A 58 13.69 28.66 24.48
N HIS A 59 13.79 27.41 24.91
CA HIS A 59 15.04 26.65 25.03
C HIS A 59 14.80 25.24 24.52
N VAL A 60 15.69 24.70 23.68
CA VAL A 60 15.57 23.36 23.11
C VAL A 60 16.92 22.66 23.10
N LEU A 61 16.96 21.43 23.60
CA LEU A 61 18.09 20.54 23.42
C LEU A 61 17.65 19.16 22.92
N VAL A 62 18.40 18.63 21.97
CA VAL A 62 18.30 17.23 21.53
C VAL A 62 19.51 16.47 22.02
N ALA A 63 19.31 15.53 22.95
CA ALA A 63 20.37 14.67 23.49
C ALA A 63 20.51 13.40 22.65
N PHE A 64 21.76 12.96 22.42
CA PHE A 64 22.07 11.72 21.72
C PHE A 64 22.99 10.82 22.55
N ASP A 65 22.91 9.50 22.29
CA ASP A 65 23.87 8.55 22.84
C ASP A 65 25.20 8.66 22.09
N ALA A 66 26.31 8.81 22.82
CA ALA A 66 27.64 8.94 22.21
C ALA A 66 28.20 7.61 21.69
N GLY A 67 27.69 6.47 22.19
CA GLY A 67 28.19 5.16 21.79
C GLY A 67 27.55 4.00 22.59
N LYS A 68 28.15 2.82 22.49
CA LYS A 68 27.64 1.61 23.16
C LYS A 68 28.22 1.38 24.56
N THR A 69 29.35 1.99 24.87
CA THR A 69 30.02 1.82 26.16
C THR A 69 29.62 2.96 27.04
N THR A 70 28.98 2.64 28.18
CA THR A 70 28.57 3.60 29.22
C THR A 70 29.04 3.12 30.54
N PHE A 71 29.02 3.96 31.59
CA PHE A 71 29.34 3.55 32.94
C PHE A 71 28.46 2.38 33.41
N ARG A 72 27.22 2.25 32.87
CA ARG A 72 26.33 1.12 33.16
C ARG A 72 26.87 -0.20 32.58
N THR A 73 27.48 -0.15 31.39
CA THR A 73 28.13 -1.35 30.81
C THR A 73 29.40 -1.74 31.53
N GLU A 74 30.08 -0.81 32.19
CA GLU A 74 31.20 -1.11 33.07
C GLU A 74 30.76 -1.78 34.39
N MET A 75 29.58 -1.38 34.90
CA MET A 75 28.97 -1.97 36.11
C MET A 75 28.35 -3.35 35.83
N PHE A 76 27.75 -3.52 34.69
CA PHE A 76 27.08 -4.76 34.30
C PHE A 76 27.30 -5.02 32.80
N ALA A 77 28.19 -5.95 32.47
CA ALA A 77 28.65 -6.23 31.11
C ALA A 77 27.53 -6.67 30.16
N ASP A 78 26.45 -7.26 30.70
CA ASP A 78 25.30 -7.70 29.90
C ASP A 78 24.24 -6.59 29.69
N TYR A 79 24.45 -5.39 30.21
CA TYR A 79 23.55 -4.26 30.02
C TYR A 79 23.40 -3.94 28.52
N LYS A 80 22.16 -3.93 28.02
CA LYS A 80 21.81 -3.73 26.60
C LYS A 80 22.44 -4.73 25.61
N ALA A 81 23.04 -5.85 26.07
CA ALA A 81 23.69 -6.83 25.20
C ALA A 81 22.74 -7.53 24.19
N GLY A 82 21.46 -7.60 24.52
CA GLY A 82 20.43 -8.22 23.67
C GLY A 82 19.85 -7.33 22.56
N ARG A 83 20.24 -6.06 22.47
CA ARG A 83 19.70 -5.13 21.46
C ARG A 83 20.13 -5.53 20.05
N ALA A 84 19.17 -5.58 19.13
CA ALA A 84 19.43 -5.87 17.72
C ALA A 84 20.41 -4.84 17.09
N LYS A 85 21.14 -5.29 16.08
CA LYS A 85 22.07 -4.40 15.35
C LYS A 85 21.27 -3.31 14.63
N THR A 86 21.63 -2.06 14.83
CA THR A 86 21.03 -0.90 14.15
C THR A 86 21.14 -1.04 12.64
N PRO A 87 20.04 -0.89 11.88
CA PRO A 87 20.06 -0.92 10.39
C PRO A 87 21.08 0.08 9.83
N GLU A 88 21.74 -0.29 8.73
CA GLU A 88 22.76 0.57 8.10
C GLU A 88 22.10 1.81 7.52
N GLU A 89 20.93 1.63 6.91
CA GLU A 89 20.10 2.69 6.33
C GLU A 89 19.70 3.75 7.38
N PHE A 90 19.54 3.36 8.64
CA PHE A 90 19.29 4.31 9.73
C PHE A 90 20.57 5.02 10.17
N ARG A 91 21.69 4.27 10.28
CA ARG A 91 22.98 4.86 10.70
C ARG A 91 23.49 5.94 9.75
N GLU A 92 23.27 5.75 8.45
CA GLU A 92 23.68 6.72 7.42
C GLU A 92 22.95 8.06 7.54
N GLN A 93 21.74 8.08 8.14
CA GLN A 93 20.92 9.28 8.31
C GLN A 93 21.26 10.11 9.56
N PHE A 94 21.95 9.53 10.53
CA PHE A 94 22.22 10.19 11.82
C PHE A 94 23.03 11.50 11.71
N PRO A 95 24.10 11.59 10.90
CA PRO A 95 24.83 12.85 10.70
C PRO A 95 23.93 13.96 10.17
N TYR A 96 23.05 13.63 9.24
CA TYR A 96 22.13 14.60 8.62
C TYR A 96 21.02 15.09 9.57
N ILE A 97 20.61 14.28 10.54
CA ILE A 97 19.69 14.74 11.61
C ILE A 97 20.38 15.84 12.44
N ARG A 98 21.65 15.65 12.78
CA ARG A 98 22.45 16.68 13.50
C ARG A 98 22.64 17.96 12.67
N GLU A 99 22.91 17.82 11.39
CA GLU A 99 23.04 18.93 10.46
C GLU A 99 21.73 19.73 10.34
N MET A 100 20.60 19.03 10.23
CA MET A 100 19.27 19.65 10.26
C MET A 100 19.02 20.44 11.55
N LEU A 101 19.37 19.87 12.73
CA LEU A 101 19.23 20.54 14.00
C LEU A 101 20.07 21.82 14.06
N ALA A 102 21.34 21.74 13.62
CA ALA A 102 22.23 22.91 13.54
C ALA A 102 21.66 24.00 12.62
N ALA A 103 21.15 23.61 11.43
CA ALA A 103 20.52 24.56 10.49
C ALA A 103 19.22 25.18 11.06
N ARG A 104 18.52 24.47 11.96
CA ARG A 104 17.33 24.95 12.67
C ARG A 104 17.65 25.81 13.88
N GLY A 105 18.92 26.01 14.24
CA GLY A 105 19.32 26.74 15.45
C GLY A 105 18.96 26.02 16.74
N ILE A 106 18.93 24.67 16.71
CA ILE A 106 18.60 23.81 17.84
C ILE A 106 19.89 23.16 18.36
N ALA A 107 20.16 23.34 19.65
CA ALA A 107 21.29 22.72 20.31
C ALA A 107 21.12 21.20 20.34
N TYR A 108 22.20 20.49 20.07
CA TYR A 108 22.28 19.04 20.30
C TYR A 108 23.55 18.68 21.03
N TYR A 109 23.52 17.60 21.83
CA TYR A 109 24.64 17.22 22.68
C TYR A 109 24.71 15.71 22.88
N ASP A 110 25.93 15.20 22.99
CA ASP A 110 26.23 13.83 23.39
C ASP A 110 27.46 13.83 24.30
N LEU A 111 27.52 12.90 25.23
CA LEU A 111 28.59 12.81 26.23
C LEU A 111 29.14 11.38 26.29
N ALA A 112 30.43 11.23 26.09
CA ALA A 112 31.08 9.91 26.21
C ALA A 112 30.83 9.25 27.58
N GLN A 113 30.54 7.94 27.60
CA GLN A 113 30.21 7.13 28.78
C GLN A 113 28.83 7.41 29.40
N TYR A 114 28.05 8.37 28.94
CA TYR A 114 26.71 8.69 29.40
C TYR A 114 25.66 8.47 28.31
N GLU A 115 24.42 8.26 28.70
CA GLU A 115 23.29 8.09 27.80
C GLU A 115 22.53 9.42 27.61
N ALA A 116 21.72 9.53 26.56
CA ALA A 116 20.88 10.69 26.33
C ALA A 116 20.00 11.02 27.56
N ASP A 117 19.50 10.00 28.24
CA ASP A 117 18.67 10.10 29.44
C ASP A 117 19.38 10.83 30.59
N ASP A 118 20.69 10.56 30.78
CA ASP A 118 21.49 11.18 31.83
C ASP A 118 21.73 12.67 31.54
N ILE A 119 21.94 13.03 30.27
CA ILE A 119 22.07 14.42 29.82
C ILE A 119 20.75 15.15 30.07
N ILE A 120 19.62 14.57 29.66
CA ILE A 120 18.27 15.12 29.84
C ILE A 120 17.97 15.30 31.35
N GLY A 121 18.23 14.27 32.15
CA GLY A 121 18.02 14.33 33.60
C GLY A 121 18.86 15.39 34.29
N THR A 122 20.11 15.55 33.87
CA THR A 122 21.01 16.58 34.41
C THR A 122 20.53 17.98 34.08
N LEU A 123 20.15 18.26 32.82
CA LEU A 123 19.63 19.58 32.40
C LEU A 123 18.27 19.90 33.02
N ALA A 124 17.38 18.92 33.13
CA ALA A 124 16.12 19.10 33.83
C ALA A 124 16.36 19.52 35.27
N LYS A 125 17.29 18.83 35.96
CA LYS A 125 17.63 19.13 37.34
C LYS A 125 18.36 20.47 37.52
N MET A 126 19.17 20.88 36.54
CA MET A 126 19.75 22.24 36.52
C MET A 126 18.66 23.32 36.39
N ALA A 127 17.66 23.13 35.53
CA ALA A 127 16.55 24.05 35.33
C ALA A 127 15.65 24.18 36.57
N GLU A 128 15.44 23.10 37.30
CA GLU A 128 14.70 23.11 38.58
C GLU A 128 15.46 23.88 39.70
N ASN A 129 16.78 23.82 39.68
CA ASN A 129 17.62 24.42 40.73
C ASN A 129 18.02 25.88 40.45
N THR A 130 17.62 26.46 39.31
CA THR A 130 17.87 27.89 39.02
C THR A 130 16.82 28.78 39.66
N SER A 131 17.12 30.08 39.76
CA SER A 131 16.17 31.10 40.25
C SER A 131 15.15 31.53 39.17
N GLU A 132 15.27 31.03 37.93
CA GLU A 132 14.37 31.26 36.80
C GLU A 132 13.25 30.25 36.81
N ASP A 133 12.06 30.70 36.38
CA ASP A 133 10.87 29.85 36.32
C ASP A 133 10.82 29.10 34.96
N TYR A 134 11.25 27.82 34.96
CA TYR A 134 11.22 26.93 33.79
C TYR A 134 10.07 25.95 33.90
N GLN A 135 9.29 25.87 32.78
CA GLN A 135 8.41 24.75 32.49
C GLN A 135 9.16 23.77 31.58
N ILE A 136 9.34 22.54 32.02
CA ILE A 136 10.16 21.55 31.35
C ILE A 136 9.28 20.48 30.68
N THR A 137 9.52 20.25 29.39
CA THR A 137 8.89 19.13 28.66
C THR A 137 9.99 18.21 28.16
N VAL A 138 9.95 16.96 28.59
CA VAL A 138 10.85 15.90 28.13
C VAL A 138 10.11 15.01 27.13
N VAL A 139 10.69 14.76 25.96
CA VAL A 139 10.07 13.93 24.90
C VAL A 139 10.96 12.72 24.58
N SER A 140 10.45 11.52 24.73
CA SER A 140 11.15 10.27 24.40
C SER A 140 10.17 9.17 23.97
N GLY A 141 10.69 8.08 23.42
CA GLY A 141 10.01 6.79 23.28
C GLY A 141 10.26 5.87 24.48
N ASP A 142 11.23 6.22 25.37
CA ASP A 142 11.60 5.43 26.53
C ASP A 142 10.82 5.85 27.77
N LYS A 143 10.20 4.87 28.42
CA LYS A 143 9.44 5.10 29.66
C LYS A 143 10.31 5.34 30.89
N ASP A 144 11.60 5.07 30.82
CA ASP A 144 12.49 5.23 31.98
C ASP A 144 12.62 6.70 32.38
N LEU A 145 12.44 7.62 31.40
CA LEU A 145 12.40 9.06 31.66
C LEU A 145 11.18 9.52 32.49
N ILE A 146 10.13 8.68 32.67
CA ILE A 146 8.98 8.99 33.56
C ILE A 146 9.45 9.29 35.00
N GLN A 147 10.58 8.72 35.43
CA GLN A 147 11.16 9.00 36.74
C GLN A 147 11.53 10.47 36.96
N LEU A 148 11.66 11.26 35.86
CA LEU A 148 11.99 12.70 35.93
C LEU A 148 10.77 13.61 36.12
N THR A 149 9.54 13.07 36.14
CA THR A 149 8.33 13.89 36.28
C THR A 149 8.25 14.51 37.68
N ASP A 150 7.99 15.80 37.73
CA ASP A 150 7.70 16.54 38.97
C ASP A 150 6.67 17.68 38.69
N GLU A 151 6.58 18.68 39.60
CA GLU A 151 5.63 19.80 39.47
C GLU A 151 5.92 20.71 38.25
N ASN A 152 7.17 20.79 37.80
CA ASN A 152 7.64 21.62 36.68
C ASN A 152 8.00 20.82 35.44
N THR A 153 8.16 19.52 35.56
CA THR A 153 8.62 18.59 34.51
C THR A 153 7.52 17.63 34.05
N VAL A 154 7.11 17.74 32.80
CA VAL A 154 6.20 16.80 32.13
C VAL A 154 7.00 15.91 31.18
N VAL A 155 6.80 14.60 31.26
CA VAL A 155 7.41 13.64 30.34
C VAL A 155 6.38 13.13 29.34
N GLU A 156 6.63 13.36 28.07
CA GLU A 156 5.78 12.93 26.97
C GLU A 156 6.38 11.70 26.27
N ILE A 157 5.69 10.57 26.39
CA ILE A 157 6.08 9.31 25.75
C ILE A 157 5.33 9.14 24.43
N SER A 158 6.07 8.99 23.33
CA SER A 158 5.51 8.79 22.03
C SER A 158 4.75 7.45 21.91
N LYS A 159 3.48 7.45 21.43
CA LYS A 159 2.61 6.25 21.34
C LYS A 159 2.64 5.58 19.98
N LYS A 160 2.04 6.18 18.95
CA LYS A 160 1.86 5.59 17.62
C LYS A 160 2.10 6.64 16.53
N GLY A 161 2.89 6.25 15.52
CA GLY A 161 3.25 7.20 14.46
C GLY A 161 4.18 8.32 14.96
N VAL A 162 4.12 9.47 14.30
CA VAL A 162 4.99 10.63 14.55
C VAL A 162 4.31 11.77 15.33
N ALA A 163 3.02 11.66 15.67
CA ALA A 163 2.22 12.77 16.19
C ALA A 163 1.51 12.50 17.54
N GLU A 164 1.45 11.26 18.02
CA GLU A 164 0.72 10.92 19.26
C GLU A 164 1.67 10.76 20.45
N PHE A 165 1.44 11.53 21.51
CA PHE A 165 2.20 11.50 22.77
C PHE A 165 1.27 11.24 23.95
N GLU A 166 1.80 10.60 25.00
CA GLU A 166 1.15 10.44 26.29
C GLU A 166 1.94 11.21 27.34
N ALA A 167 1.32 12.23 27.90
CA ALA A 167 1.93 13.09 28.91
C ALA A 167 1.84 12.42 30.29
N PHE A 168 2.97 12.31 30.96
CA PHE A 168 3.09 11.86 32.34
C PHE A 168 3.41 13.03 33.23
N THR A 169 2.58 13.21 34.25
CA THR A 169 2.78 14.09 35.40
C THR A 169 2.74 13.22 36.65
N PRO A 170 3.20 13.69 37.82
CA PRO A 170 3.09 12.94 39.09
C PRO A 170 1.62 12.50 39.36
N ASP A 171 0.65 13.39 39.15
CA ASP A 171 -0.77 13.09 39.37
C ASP A 171 -1.27 12.00 38.41
N TYR A 172 -0.93 12.07 37.11
CA TYR A 172 -1.31 11.08 36.12
C TYR A 172 -0.65 9.71 36.42
N LEU A 173 0.60 9.70 36.87
CA LEU A 173 1.29 8.49 37.26
C LEU A 173 0.63 7.85 38.50
N MET A 174 0.24 8.68 39.48
CA MET A 174 -0.51 8.25 40.67
C MET A 174 -1.88 7.70 40.30
N GLU A 175 -2.63 8.38 39.44
CA GLU A 175 -3.95 7.90 38.96
C GLU A 175 -3.84 6.57 38.20
N LYS A 176 -2.86 6.46 37.32
CA LYS A 176 -2.72 5.33 36.38
C LYS A 176 -2.12 4.09 37.03
N MET A 177 -1.12 4.25 37.90
CA MET A 177 -0.32 3.16 38.46
C MET A 177 -0.29 3.11 40.01
N GLY A 178 -0.78 4.16 40.68
CA GLY A 178 -0.81 4.26 42.13
C GLY A 178 0.59 4.49 42.76
N ILE A 179 1.56 4.97 42.03
CA ILE A 179 2.95 5.15 42.47
C ILE A 179 3.49 6.54 42.16
N THR A 180 4.51 6.95 42.91
CA THR A 180 5.25 8.20 42.65
C THR A 180 6.36 7.99 41.61
N PRO A 181 6.95 9.06 41.02
CA PRO A 181 8.11 8.96 40.13
C PRO A 181 9.30 8.23 40.74
N ALA A 182 9.59 8.44 42.03
CA ALA A 182 10.64 7.71 42.74
C ALA A 182 10.33 6.20 42.84
N GLN A 183 9.09 5.85 43.10
CA GLN A 183 8.65 4.45 43.14
C GLN A 183 8.66 3.78 41.75
N PHE A 184 8.66 4.56 40.66
CA PHE A 184 8.80 4.02 39.31
C PHE A 184 10.19 3.37 39.13
N ILE A 185 11.25 3.96 39.69
CA ILE A 185 12.59 3.37 39.70
C ILE A 185 12.58 2.03 40.47
N ASP A 186 11.95 2.01 41.65
CA ASP A 186 11.84 0.80 42.46
C ASP A 186 11.03 -0.29 41.78
N LEU A 187 10.01 0.08 41.04
CA LEU A 187 9.24 -0.85 40.20
C LEU A 187 10.14 -1.50 39.12
N LYS A 188 10.96 -0.71 38.45
CA LYS A 188 11.94 -1.20 37.47
C LYS A 188 12.98 -2.10 38.11
N ALA A 189 13.45 -1.75 39.30
CA ALA A 189 14.38 -2.58 40.09
C ALA A 189 13.81 -3.97 40.43
N LEU A 190 12.52 -4.03 40.74
CA LEU A 190 11.83 -5.28 41.08
C LEU A 190 11.53 -6.12 39.83
N MET A 191 10.93 -5.53 38.76
CA MET A 191 10.48 -6.28 37.60
C MET A 191 11.58 -6.53 36.56
N GLY A 192 12.69 -5.79 36.63
CA GLY A 192 13.68 -5.73 35.56
C GLY A 192 13.20 -5.07 34.28
N ASP A 193 14.09 -4.98 33.32
CA ASP A 193 13.76 -4.55 31.97
C ASP A 193 14.40 -5.44 30.91
N LYS A 194 13.57 -6.08 30.07
CA LYS A 194 14.06 -6.99 29.03
C LYS A 194 14.70 -6.26 27.84
N SER A 195 14.29 -5.01 27.57
CA SER A 195 14.85 -4.21 26.48
C SER A 195 16.29 -3.79 26.77
N ASP A 196 16.58 -3.51 28.03
CA ASP A 196 17.90 -3.09 28.50
C ASP A 196 18.68 -4.19 29.22
N ASN A 197 18.09 -5.39 29.25
CA ASN A 197 18.65 -6.54 29.91
C ASN A 197 18.94 -6.32 31.42
N ILE A 198 18.08 -5.51 32.07
CA ILE A 198 18.11 -5.31 33.51
C ILE A 198 17.44 -6.51 34.18
N PRO A 199 18.13 -7.22 35.07
CA PRO A 199 17.66 -8.53 35.50
C PRO A 199 16.42 -8.53 36.40
N GLY A 200 16.27 -7.55 37.30
CA GLY A 200 15.19 -7.51 38.28
C GLY A 200 15.20 -8.68 39.27
N VAL A 201 14.06 -8.92 39.94
CA VAL A 201 13.86 -10.06 40.84
C VAL A 201 13.11 -11.18 40.10
N THR A 202 13.59 -12.41 40.23
CA THR A 202 13.05 -13.60 39.56
C THR A 202 11.55 -13.75 39.80
N LYS A 203 10.77 -13.80 38.70
CA LYS A 203 9.31 -13.97 38.70
C LYS A 203 8.50 -12.82 39.35
N ILE A 204 9.08 -11.66 39.54
CA ILE A 204 8.33 -10.45 39.87
C ILE A 204 8.09 -9.66 38.59
N GLY A 205 6.83 -9.45 38.26
CA GLY A 205 6.39 -8.60 37.16
C GLY A 205 5.64 -7.37 37.68
N GLU A 206 5.25 -6.50 36.79
CA GLU A 206 4.62 -5.19 37.09
C GLU A 206 3.51 -5.26 38.15
N LYS A 207 2.54 -6.17 38.03
CA LYS A 207 1.45 -6.28 39.00
C LYS A 207 1.91 -6.64 40.42
N THR A 208 2.92 -7.52 40.51
CA THR A 208 3.45 -7.95 41.80
C THR A 208 4.36 -6.86 42.41
N GLY A 209 5.18 -6.21 41.56
CA GLY A 209 6.01 -5.07 41.95
C GLY A 209 5.16 -3.91 42.48
N LEU A 210 4.13 -3.49 41.75
CA LEU A 210 3.19 -2.45 42.22
C LEU A 210 2.56 -2.78 43.56
N LYS A 211 2.11 -4.03 43.76
CA LYS A 211 1.53 -4.44 45.05
C LYS A 211 2.52 -4.32 46.21
N LEU A 212 3.77 -4.74 45.98
CA LEU A 212 4.81 -4.65 46.99
C LEU A 212 5.17 -3.20 47.34
N LEU A 213 5.23 -2.32 46.32
CA LEU A 213 5.51 -0.90 46.56
C LEU A 213 4.36 -0.17 47.25
N LEU A 214 3.12 -0.51 46.96
CA LEU A 214 1.96 0.03 47.65
C LEU A 214 1.90 -0.40 49.12
N GLU A 215 2.39 -1.61 49.45
CA GLU A 215 2.39 -2.17 50.81
C GLU A 215 3.59 -1.68 51.65
N HIS A 216 4.77 -1.51 51.02
CA HIS A 216 6.04 -1.24 51.73
C HIS A 216 6.70 0.10 51.37
N GLY A 217 6.16 0.86 50.43
CA GLY A 217 6.59 2.21 50.06
C GLY A 217 7.79 2.30 49.12
N SER A 218 8.81 1.50 49.27
CA SER A 218 10.05 1.52 48.49
C SER A 218 10.72 0.15 48.42
N LEU A 219 11.74 0.01 47.54
CA LEU A 219 12.57 -1.19 47.45
C LEU A 219 13.23 -1.47 48.83
N GLU A 220 13.79 -0.46 49.46
CA GLU A 220 14.38 -0.55 50.81
C GLU A 220 13.34 -1.00 51.82
N GLY A 221 12.15 -0.39 51.84
CA GLY A 221 11.05 -0.75 52.73
C GLY A 221 10.58 -2.20 52.58
N ILE A 222 10.61 -2.75 51.36
CA ILE A 222 10.34 -4.17 51.12
C ILE A 222 11.35 -5.06 51.84
N TYR A 223 12.65 -4.73 51.78
CA TYR A 223 13.70 -5.51 52.41
C TYR A 223 13.78 -5.30 53.92
N ASP A 224 13.39 -4.15 54.43
CA ASP A 224 13.31 -3.88 55.88
C ASP A 224 12.20 -4.72 56.53
N HIS A 225 11.12 -5.01 55.81
CA HIS A 225 10.00 -5.82 56.30
C HIS A 225 10.01 -7.25 55.74
N ILE A 226 11.10 -7.69 55.10
CA ILE A 226 11.17 -9.01 54.44
C ILE A 226 10.89 -10.16 55.39
N ASP A 227 11.35 -10.06 56.65
CA ASP A 227 11.16 -11.11 57.65
C ASP A 227 9.70 -11.27 58.08
N GLU A 228 8.90 -10.21 58.00
CA GLU A 228 7.48 -10.20 58.38
C GLU A 228 6.58 -10.84 57.28
N MET A 229 7.09 -10.97 56.09
CA MET A 229 6.36 -11.58 54.97
C MET A 229 6.12 -13.07 55.22
N LYS A 230 4.93 -13.55 54.81
CA LYS A 230 4.58 -14.98 54.83
C LYS A 230 5.54 -15.78 53.95
N LYS A 231 5.90 -16.99 54.43
CA LYS A 231 6.71 -17.93 53.61
C LYS A 231 6.05 -18.18 52.27
N SER A 232 6.74 -17.84 51.19
CA SER A 232 6.27 -17.99 49.81
C SER A 232 7.46 -18.02 48.85
N LYS A 233 7.27 -18.52 47.66
CA LYS A 233 8.32 -18.52 46.63
C LYS A 233 8.73 -17.08 46.24
N MET A 234 7.81 -16.13 46.33
CA MET A 234 8.10 -14.72 46.12
C MET A 234 9.10 -14.18 47.16
N LYS A 235 8.88 -14.47 48.47
CA LYS A 235 9.79 -14.10 49.56
C LYS A 235 11.18 -14.70 49.35
N GLU A 236 11.24 -15.99 48.98
CA GLU A 236 12.52 -16.66 48.69
C GLU A 236 13.25 -15.96 47.52
N ASN A 237 12.55 -15.62 46.43
CA ASN A 237 13.13 -14.93 45.28
C ASN A 237 13.66 -13.53 45.70
N LEU A 238 12.88 -12.77 46.47
CA LEU A 238 13.32 -11.47 47.00
C LEU A 238 14.61 -11.59 47.83
N ILE A 239 14.71 -12.58 48.73
CA ILE A 239 15.90 -12.80 49.53
C ILE A 239 17.11 -13.19 48.68
N ASN A 240 16.90 -14.13 47.73
CA ASN A 240 18.00 -14.66 46.91
C ASN A 240 18.55 -13.63 45.94
N ASP A 241 17.66 -12.77 45.39
CA ASP A 241 17.98 -11.82 44.32
C ASP A 241 18.19 -10.38 44.91
N LYS A 242 18.41 -10.23 46.21
CA LYS A 242 18.55 -8.92 46.88
C LYS A 242 19.62 -8.03 46.22
N GLU A 243 20.83 -8.54 46.05
CA GLU A 243 21.92 -7.79 45.40
C GLU A 243 21.58 -7.41 43.94
N GLN A 244 20.94 -8.34 43.25
CA GLN A 244 20.46 -8.12 41.86
C GLN A 244 19.38 -7.04 41.78
N ALA A 245 18.45 -6.96 42.74
CA ALA A 245 17.44 -5.92 42.82
C ALA A 245 18.06 -4.52 43.00
N PHE A 246 19.03 -4.37 43.89
CA PHE A 246 19.73 -3.10 44.08
C PHE A 246 20.62 -2.73 42.90
N LEU A 247 21.31 -3.70 42.30
CA LEU A 247 22.01 -3.46 41.02
C LEU A 247 21.03 -2.98 39.95
N SER A 248 19.86 -3.61 39.81
CA SER A 248 18.82 -3.22 38.89
C SER A 248 18.30 -1.80 39.17
N LYS A 249 18.16 -1.41 40.45
CA LYS A 249 17.83 -0.03 40.83
C LYS A 249 18.87 0.95 40.32
N THR A 250 20.16 0.65 40.56
CA THR A 250 21.27 1.51 40.11
C THR A 250 21.29 1.65 38.58
N LEU A 251 21.10 0.55 37.83
CA LEU A 251 21.09 0.55 36.38
C LEU A 251 19.90 1.33 35.79
N ALA A 252 18.70 1.26 36.42
CA ALA A 252 17.51 1.94 36.01
C ALA A 252 17.46 3.43 36.42
N THR A 253 18.30 3.85 37.35
CA THR A 253 18.33 5.25 37.82
C THR A 253 19.08 6.13 36.83
N ILE A 254 18.46 7.23 36.42
CA ILE A 254 19.05 8.25 35.57
C ILE A 254 20.00 9.10 36.40
N ASP A 255 21.23 9.30 35.92
CA ASP A 255 22.19 10.20 36.56
C ASP A 255 21.84 11.65 36.23
N THR A 256 21.46 12.40 37.27
CA THR A 256 21.11 13.83 37.16
C THR A 256 22.27 14.76 37.49
N GLN A 257 23.50 14.23 37.64
CA GLN A 257 24.73 14.97 37.97
C GLN A 257 25.86 14.65 36.98
N SER A 258 25.53 14.26 35.77
CA SER A 258 26.49 13.95 34.73
C SER A 258 27.38 15.16 34.42
N PRO A 259 28.70 14.96 34.13
CA PRO A 259 29.65 16.06 33.91
C PRO A 259 29.46 16.69 32.51
N ILE A 260 28.27 17.23 32.24
CA ILE A 260 27.98 17.93 30.99
C ILE A 260 28.69 19.29 30.97
N GLU A 261 29.19 19.67 29.78
CA GLU A 261 29.86 20.97 29.55
C GLU A 261 28.90 22.03 28.98
N ILE A 262 27.61 21.67 28.75
CA ILE A 262 26.58 22.54 28.22
C ILE A 262 25.66 23.06 29.33
N GLY A 263 25.36 24.34 29.34
CA GLY A 263 24.44 25.00 30.29
C GLY A 263 23.07 25.30 29.70
N LEU A 264 22.16 25.83 30.53
CA LEU A 264 20.81 26.22 30.08
C LEU A 264 20.83 27.33 29.04
N ASP A 265 21.75 28.29 29.16
CA ASP A 265 21.90 29.41 28.19
C ASP A 265 22.29 28.88 26.79
N ASP A 266 23.02 27.80 26.69
CA ASP A 266 23.44 27.19 25.43
C ASP A 266 22.28 26.48 24.69
N THR A 267 21.17 26.27 25.38
CA THR A 267 19.96 25.66 24.82
C THR A 267 18.96 26.69 24.29
N ALA A 268 19.29 28.00 24.34
CA ALA A 268 18.42 29.08 23.88
C ALA A 268 18.05 28.88 22.40
N PHE A 269 16.76 28.84 22.11
CA PHE A 269 16.25 28.62 20.75
C PHE A 269 16.15 29.94 19.99
N THR A 270 17.05 30.14 19.04
CA THR A 270 17.18 31.42 18.28
C THR A 270 16.45 31.37 16.93
N GLY A 271 15.88 30.22 16.54
CA GLY A 271 15.26 30.01 15.25
C GLY A 271 16.22 29.55 14.14
N PRO A 272 15.70 29.21 12.96
CA PRO A 272 16.48 28.60 11.88
C PRO A 272 17.36 29.60 11.12
N ASP A 273 18.54 29.14 10.68
CA ASP A 273 19.33 29.74 9.61
C ASP A 273 18.69 29.31 8.26
N LEU A 274 17.91 30.21 7.66
CA LEU A 274 17.10 29.89 6.48
C LEU A 274 17.93 29.49 5.26
N GLU A 275 19.14 30.06 5.09
CA GLU A 275 20.00 29.70 3.96
C GLU A 275 20.55 28.27 4.10
N LYS A 276 21.06 27.93 5.29
CA LYS A 276 21.56 26.55 5.55
C LYS A 276 20.44 25.53 5.52
N LEU A 277 19.27 25.88 6.04
CA LEU A 277 18.14 24.97 6.05
C LEU A 277 17.57 24.75 4.64
N ALA A 278 17.56 25.78 3.78
CA ALA A 278 17.19 25.62 2.37
C ALA A 278 18.16 24.73 1.60
N ALA A 279 19.47 24.91 1.80
CA ALA A 279 20.50 24.07 1.20
C ALA A 279 20.38 22.61 1.67
N PHE A 280 20.13 22.39 2.95
CA PHE A 280 19.89 21.07 3.52
C PHE A 280 18.66 20.38 2.91
N TYR A 281 17.55 21.10 2.74
CA TYR A 281 16.35 20.54 2.11
C TYR A 281 16.55 20.20 0.64
N ASP A 282 17.38 20.97 -0.10
CA ASP A 282 17.76 20.63 -1.47
C ASP A 282 18.55 19.33 -1.52
N GLU A 283 19.54 19.18 -0.64
CA GLU A 283 20.35 17.97 -0.57
C GLU A 283 19.51 16.74 -0.21
N MET A 284 18.53 16.89 0.68
CA MET A 284 17.64 15.79 1.11
C MET A 284 16.49 15.52 0.12
N GLY A 285 16.27 16.37 -0.88
CA GLY A 285 15.11 16.28 -1.77
C GLY A 285 13.79 16.70 -1.11
N PHE A 286 13.83 17.53 -0.05
CA PHE A 286 12.66 17.97 0.72
C PHE A 286 12.06 19.26 0.14
N VAL A 287 11.60 19.18 -1.09
CA VAL A 287 11.08 20.35 -1.84
C VAL A 287 9.97 21.08 -1.07
N GLN A 288 9.05 20.36 -0.45
CA GLN A 288 7.95 20.96 0.32
C GLN A 288 8.46 21.78 1.49
N PHE A 289 9.43 21.26 2.25
CA PHE A 289 9.98 21.97 3.40
C PHE A 289 10.84 23.17 2.99
N LYS A 290 11.55 23.08 1.85
CA LYS A 290 12.27 24.22 1.30
C LYS A 290 11.34 25.36 0.90
N ASN A 291 10.26 25.04 0.19
CA ASN A 291 9.27 26.03 -0.22
C ASN A 291 8.61 26.72 0.99
N ALA A 292 8.45 26.01 2.10
CA ALA A 292 7.95 26.58 3.35
C ALA A 292 8.93 27.55 4.04
N LEU A 293 10.26 27.50 3.76
CA LEU A 293 11.26 28.38 4.36
C LEU A 293 11.29 29.79 3.75
N GLY A 294 10.86 29.95 2.52
CA GLY A 294 11.05 31.17 1.72
C GLY A 294 10.40 32.43 2.24
N GLY A 295 9.95 32.49 3.48
CA GLY A 295 9.40 33.73 4.13
C GLY A 295 8.17 34.33 3.44
N GLU A 296 7.81 33.83 2.33
CA GLU A 296 6.49 33.89 1.75
C GLU A 296 5.71 32.76 2.33
N ALA A 297 4.66 33.07 3.00
CA ALA A 297 3.62 32.20 3.57
C ALA A 297 3.58 30.78 2.98
N VAL A 298 3.10 29.74 3.75
CA VAL A 298 2.25 28.65 3.24
C VAL A 298 1.97 28.89 1.78
N PRO A 299 2.41 28.03 0.81
CA PRO A 299 2.44 28.40 -0.60
C PRO A 299 1.25 29.29 -0.82
N GLN A 300 1.53 30.58 -1.12
CA GLN A 300 0.43 31.48 -1.37
C GLN A 300 -0.37 30.77 -2.40
N ASP A 301 -1.56 30.35 -2.00
CA ASP A 301 -2.56 29.82 -2.86
C ASP A 301 -2.39 30.55 -4.19
N PHE A 302 -1.80 29.87 -5.21
CA PHE A 302 -1.58 30.59 -6.45
C PHE A 302 -2.94 30.96 -6.96
N ASP A 303 -3.24 32.25 -6.91
CA ASP A 303 -4.57 32.76 -7.26
C ASP A 303 -4.70 32.66 -8.78
N VAL A 304 -5.66 31.89 -9.23
CA VAL A 304 -5.98 31.75 -10.64
C VAL A 304 -7.24 32.57 -10.93
N ALA A 305 -7.08 33.65 -11.70
CA ALA A 305 -8.23 34.39 -12.18
C ALA A 305 -9.13 33.50 -13.05
N TYR A 306 -10.42 33.49 -12.74
CA TYR A 306 -11.42 32.75 -13.50
C TYR A 306 -12.70 33.59 -13.64
N GLU A 307 -13.51 33.30 -14.63
CA GLU A 307 -14.84 33.85 -14.82
C GLU A 307 -15.91 32.77 -14.61
N GLU A 308 -17.02 33.14 -13.99
CA GLU A 308 -18.22 32.30 -13.90
C GLU A 308 -19.26 32.84 -14.89
N PRO A 309 -19.39 32.26 -16.10
CA PRO A 309 -20.34 32.70 -17.09
C PRO A 309 -21.77 32.25 -16.75
N SER A 310 -22.74 33.16 -16.88
CA SER A 310 -24.16 32.81 -16.80
C SER A 310 -24.71 32.18 -18.08
N GLN A 311 -24.00 32.32 -19.20
CA GLN A 311 -24.28 31.73 -20.51
C GLN A 311 -22.97 31.52 -21.25
N VAL A 312 -22.90 30.49 -22.08
CA VAL A 312 -21.72 30.20 -22.90
C VAL A 312 -22.04 30.33 -24.39
N THR A 313 -21.09 30.89 -25.12
CA THR A 313 -21.08 31.06 -26.57
C THR A 313 -19.80 30.47 -27.15
N ALA A 314 -19.68 30.38 -28.47
CA ALA A 314 -18.47 29.86 -29.11
C ALA A 314 -17.18 30.57 -28.72
N ASP A 315 -17.27 31.86 -28.34
CA ASP A 315 -16.09 32.69 -27.94
C ASP A 315 -15.50 32.26 -26.61
N HIS A 316 -16.20 31.47 -25.81
CA HIS A 316 -15.70 30.91 -24.56
C HIS A 316 -14.84 29.66 -24.73
N PHE A 317 -14.59 29.21 -25.97
CA PHE A 317 -13.89 27.96 -26.26
C PHE A 317 -12.75 28.16 -27.26
N SER A 318 -11.65 27.45 -27.02
CA SER A 318 -10.50 27.33 -27.91
C SER A 318 -10.11 25.86 -28.10
N LEU A 319 -9.35 25.58 -29.15
CA LEU A 319 -8.84 24.22 -29.39
C LEU A 319 -7.81 23.74 -28.34
N ASP A 320 -7.19 24.71 -27.66
CA ASP A 320 -6.16 24.44 -26.65
C ASP A 320 -6.74 24.34 -25.23
N ASP A 321 -8.07 24.41 -25.08
CA ASP A 321 -8.73 24.37 -23.78
C ASP A 321 -8.52 23.00 -23.10
N PHE A 322 -8.37 23.06 -21.79
CA PHE A 322 -8.41 21.92 -20.86
C PHE A 322 -9.78 21.90 -20.20
N PHE A 323 -10.31 20.69 -19.98
CA PHE A 323 -11.59 20.47 -19.32
C PHE A 323 -11.37 19.64 -18.04
N TYR A 324 -12.07 20.00 -16.99
CA TYR A 324 -12.08 19.29 -15.72
C TYR A 324 -13.50 19.21 -15.17
N PHE A 325 -13.99 18.02 -14.86
CA PHE A 325 -15.30 17.77 -14.26
C PHE A 325 -15.11 17.15 -12.88
N GLU A 326 -15.74 17.71 -11.85
CA GLU A 326 -15.56 17.28 -10.46
C GLU A 326 -16.76 16.54 -9.91
N ILE A 327 -16.48 15.51 -9.13
CA ILE A 327 -17.43 14.75 -8.31
C ILE A 327 -16.89 14.63 -6.88
N LEU A 328 -17.76 14.46 -5.90
CA LEU A 328 -17.31 14.35 -4.52
C LEU A 328 -16.85 12.92 -4.17
N GLY A 329 -17.60 11.91 -4.59
CA GLY A 329 -17.27 10.50 -4.35
C GLY A 329 -16.38 9.88 -5.43
N ASP A 330 -16.11 8.58 -5.33
CA ASP A 330 -15.24 7.87 -6.26
C ASP A 330 -16.01 7.19 -7.40
N ASN A 331 -17.27 6.82 -7.18
CA ASN A 331 -18.08 6.11 -8.15
C ASN A 331 -18.87 7.07 -9.06
N TYR A 332 -18.28 7.42 -10.20
CA TYR A 332 -18.86 8.33 -11.19
C TYR A 332 -20.11 7.79 -11.93
N HIS A 333 -20.52 6.55 -11.69
CA HIS A 333 -21.81 6.05 -12.19
C HIS A 333 -22.99 6.52 -11.33
N THR A 334 -22.74 6.88 -10.08
CA THR A 334 -23.77 7.27 -9.10
C THR A 334 -23.63 8.71 -8.58
N GLU A 335 -22.42 9.28 -8.69
CA GLU A 335 -22.12 10.63 -8.21
C GLU A 335 -22.49 11.71 -9.26
N PRO A 336 -23.09 12.82 -8.84
CA PRO A 336 -23.33 13.95 -9.72
C PRO A 336 -22.07 14.81 -9.92
N ILE A 337 -21.99 15.53 -11.04
CA ILE A 337 -21.01 16.59 -11.22
C ILE A 337 -21.35 17.72 -10.24
N ILE A 338 -20.40 18.08 -9.36
CA ILE A 338 -20.55 19.17 -8.37
C ILE A 338 -20.04 20.52 -8.90
N GLY A 339 -19.21 20.49 -9.92
CA GLY A 339 -18.67 21.66 -10.60
C GLY A 339 -17.74 21.25 -11.73
N PHE A 340 -17.40 22.18 -12.59
CA PHE A 340 -16.50 21.97 -13.70
C PHE A 340 -15.77 23.28 -14.07
N ALA A 341 -14.62 23.12 -14.71
CA ALA A 341 -13.84 24.26 -15.21
C ALA A 341 -13.25 23.91 -16.58
N TRP A 342 -13.03 24.95 -17.39
CA TRP A 342 -12.39 24.83 -18.69
C TRP A 342 -11.63 26.11 -19.04
N GLY A 343 -10.73 26.02 -20.00
CA GLY A 343 -10.01 27.19 -20.52
C GLY A 343 -8.57 26.87 -20.88
N ASN A 344 -7.82 27.93 -21.15
CA ASN A 344 -6.45 27.92 -21.61
C ASN A 344 -5.59 28.96 -20.85
N ASP A 345 -4.39 29.25 -21.34
CA ASP A 345 -3.45 30.17 -20.74
C ASP A 345 -3.94 31.62 -20.66
N LYS A 346 -4.93 31.99 -21.49
CA LYS A 346 -5.49 33.35 -21.59
C LYS A 346 -6.68 33.55 -20.66
N GLN A 347 -7.59 32.56 -20.61
CA GLN A 347 -8.81 32.65 -19.84
C GLN A 347 -9.23 31.31 -19.31
N ILE A 348 -9.63 31.27 -18.04
CA ILE A 348 -10.23 30.10 -17.39
C ILE A 348 -11.65 30.44 -16.96
N TYR A 349 -12.55 29.51 -17.13
CA TYR A 349 -13.94 29.56 -16.72
C TYR A 349 -14.23 28.44 -15.73
N ALA A 350 -15.09 28.69 -14.75
CA ALA A 350 -15.54 27.69 -13.80
C ALA A 350 -17.02 27.89 -13.45
N SER A 351 -17.76 26.82 -13.24
CA SER A 351 -19.18 26.89 -12.89
C SER A 351 -19.65 25.66 -12.10
N THR A 352 -20.68 25.85 -11.29
CA THR A 352 -21.47 24.76 -10.67
C THR A 352 -22.80 24.52 -11.41
N ASP A 353 -23.14 25.33 -12.40
CA ASP A 353 -24.37 25.20 -13.18
C ASP A 353 -24.22 24.20 -14.33
N THR A 354 -24.61 22.96 -14.07
CA THR A 354 -24.52 21.86 -15.05
C THR A 354 -25.44 22.04 -16.27
N ASP A 355 -26.41 22.96 -16.25
CA ASP A 355 -27.23 23.23 -17.42
C ASP A 355 -26.43 23.93 -18.54
N LEU A 356 -25.35 24.63 -18.20
CA LEU A 356 -24.43 25.18 -19.21
C LEU A 356 -23.79 24.09 -20.08
N LEU A 357 -23.56 22.89 -19.56
CA LEU A 357 -23.01 21.76 -20.33
C LEU A 357 -23.94 21.31 -21.46
N LYS A 358 -25.25 21.54 -21.32
CA LYS A 358 -26.26 21.18 -22.32
C LYS A 358 -26.39 22.22 -23.45
N SER A 359 -25.71 23.36 -23.34
CA SER A 359 -25.73 24.40 -24.40
C SER A 359 -25.09 23.89 -25.67
N GLU A 360 -25.58 24.38 -26.83
CA GLU A 360 -25.04 24.03 -28.14
C GLU A 360 -23.55 24.34 -28.26
N ALA A 361 -23.10 25.49 -27.70
CA ALA A 361 -21.71 25.89 -27.75
C ALA A 361 -20.79 24.90 -26.96
N PHE A 362 -21.25 24.44 -25.80
CA PHE A 362 -20.49 23.46 -25.00
C PHE A 362 -20.42 22.09 -25.70
N GLN A 363 -21.55 21.62 -26.25
CA GLN A 363 -21.59 20.36 -26.98
C GLN A 363 -20.70 20.39 -28.25
N VAL A 364 -20.67 21.51 -28.97
CA VAL A 364 -19.77 21.71 -30.11
C VAL A 364 -18.30 21.69 -29.66
N ALA A 365 -17.98 22.28 -28.53
CA ALA A 365 -16.62 22.24 -28.00
C ALA A 365 -16.19 20.82 -27.61
N LEU A 366 -17.05 20.07 -26.92
CA LEU A 366 -16.80 18.71 -26.48
C LEU A 366 -16.84 17.69 -27.64
N SER A 367 -17.46 18.00 -28.78
CA SER A 367 -17.44 17.14 -29.97
C SER A 367 -16.08 17.07 -30.65
N LYS A 368 -15.17 17.99 -30.31
CA LYS A 368 -13.79 17.99 -30.77
C LYS A 368 -12.91 17.15 -29.81
N ALA A 369 -11.68 16.85 -30.23
CA ALA A 369 -10.72 16.24 -29.35
C ALA A 369 -10.28 17.24 -28.26
N VAL A 370 -10.38 16.84 -27.01
CA VAL A 370 -10.16 17.70 -25.83
C VAL A 370 -8.87 17.37 -25.07
N ASN A 371 -8.31 18.32 -24.33
CA ASN A 371 -7.30 18.06 -23.31
C ASN A 371 -8.00 17.94 -21.97
N ILE A 372 -7.70 16.90 -21.20
CA ILE A 372 -8.50 16.54 -20.03
C ILE A 372 -7.67 15.85 -18.94
N TYR A 373 -8.23 15.76 -17.77
CA TYR A 373 -7.80 14.84 -16.73
C TYR A 373 -8.86 13.75 -16.55
N ASP A 374 -8.50 12.47 -16.74
CA ASP A 374 -9.37 11.30 -16.67
C ASP A 374 -10.53 11.36 -17.70
N PHE A 375 -10.17 11.12 -18.95
CA PHE A 375 -11.11 11.10 -20.09
C PHE A 375 -12.26 10.10 -19.89
N LYS A 376 -11.95 8.89 -19.43
CA LYS A 376 -12.93 7.82 -19.24
C LYS A 376 -14.00 8.22 -18.21
N ARG A 377 -13.59 8.72 -17.05
CA ARG A 377 -14.49 9.26 -16.02
C ARG A 377 -15.38 10.36 -16.59
N SER A 378 -14.78 11.30 -17.28
CA SER A 378 -15.48 12.46 -17.85
C SER A 378 -16.50 12.06 -18.90
N LYS A 379 -16.17 11.10 -19.77
CA LYS A 379 -17.09 10.57 -20.77
C LYS A 379 -18.30 9.89 -20.12
N VAL A 380 -18.09 9.09 -19.09
CA VAL A 380 -19.19 8.44 -18.33
C VAL A 380 -20.08 9.48 -17.66
N LEU A 381 -19.49 10.47 -16.96
CA LEU A 381 -20.24 11.54 -16.30
C LEU A 381 -21.11 12.33 -17.29
N LEU A 382 -20.55 12.73 -18.42
CA LEU A 382 -21.27 13.48 -19.46
C LEU A 382 -22.37 12.65 -20.12
N SER A 383 -22.19 11.34 -20.27
CA SER A 383 -23.21 10.44 -20.83
C SER A 383 -24.50 10.43 -20.00
N HIS A 384 -24.44 10.63 -18.69
CA HIS A 384 -25.62 10.76 -17.82
C HIS A 384 -26.43 12.03 -18.10
N LEU A 385 -25.81 13.03 -18.72
CA LEU A 385 -26.47 14.27 -19.19
C LEU A 385 -26.89 14.18 -20.66
N GLY A 386 -26.67 13.04 -21.31
CA GLY A 386 -26.92 12.84 -22.73
C GLY A 386 -25.89 13.51 -23.64
N ILE A 387 -24.71 13.83 -23.13
CA ILE A 387 -23.64 14.50 -23.88
C ILE A 387 -22.57 13.45 -24.21
N ASP A 388 -22.17 13.37 -25.48
CA ASP A 388 -21.05 12.53 -25.91
C ASP A 388 -19.73 13.27 -25.85
N LEU A 389 -18.68 12.55 -25.45
CA LEU A 389 -17.29 12.99 -25.48
C LEU A 389 -16.51 12.01 -26.36
N PRO A 390 -16.32 12.27 -27.66
CA PRO A 390 -15.86 11.26 -28.61
C PRO A 390 -14.40 10.86 -28.44
N THR A 391 -13.50 11.82 -28.18
CA THR A 391 -12.04 11.58 -28.12
C THR A 391 -11.30 12.65 -27.31
N ALA A 392 -10.07 12.34 -26.92
CA ALA A 392 -9.16 13.28 -26.29
C ALA A 392 -7.85 13.44 -27.07
N ASN A 393 -7.29 14.66 -27.04
CA ASN A 393 -5.94 14.94 -27.51
C ASN A 393 -4.88 14.58 -26.45
N PHE A 394 -5.26 14.68 -25.18
CA PHE A 394 -4.37 14.44 -24.07
C PHE A 394 -5.17 14.12 -22.80
N ASP A 395 -4.71 13.13 -22.06
CA ASP A 395 -5.19 12.79 -20.70
C ASP A 395 -4.02 12.81 -19.73
N ALA A 396 -4.03 13.77 -18.80
CA ALA A 396 -2.93 13.96 -17.86
C ALA A 396 -2.79 12.80 -16.85
N ARG A 397 -3.90 12.14 -16.47
CA ARG A 397 -3.89 11.00 -15.56
C ARG A 397 -3.20 9.79 -16.18
N LEU A 398 -3.52 9.47 -17.43
CA LEU A 398 -2.88 8.39 -18.19
C LEU A 398 -1.41 8.71 -18.50
N ALA A 399 -1.10 9.96 -18.88
CA ALA A 399 0.27 10.39 -19.11
C ALA A 399 1.13 10.22 -17.85
N LYS A 400 0.62 10.63 -16.67
CA LYS A 400 1.31 10.44 -15.39
C LYS A 400 1.53 8.96 -15.06
N TYR A 401 0.53 8.12 -15.25
CA TYR A 401 0.64 6.68 -15.02
C TYR A 401 1.75 6.03 -15.87
N LEU A 402 1.93 6.45 -17.13
CA LEU A 402 3.00 5.93 -17.99
C LEU A 402 4.38 6.43 -17.54
N LEU A 403 4.48 7.67 -17.06
CA LEU A 403 5.74 8.27 -16.62
C LEU A 403 6.24 7.71 -15.30
N SER A 404 5.35 7.35 -14.37
CA SER A 404 5.71 6.71 -13.10
C SER A 404 4.53 5.96 -12.49
N THR A 405 4.76 4.72 -12.07
CA THR A 405 3.77 3.87 -11.39
C THR A 405 3.98 3.81 -9.88
N VAL A 406 4.96 4.53 -9.35
CA VAL A 406 5.34 4.50 -7.92
C VAL A 406 4.44 5.40 -7.08
N GLU A 407 4.13 6.59 -7.59
CA GLU A 407 3.28 7.57 -6.91
C GLU A 407 1.84 7.52 -7.44
N ASP A 408 0.89 8.06 -6.66
CA ASP A 408 -0.51 8.17 -7.09
C ASP A 408 -0.68 9.06 -8.34
N ASN A 409 -1.85 8.97 -8.94
CA ASN A 409 -2.18 9.73 -10.17
C ASN A 409 -3.03 10.97 -9.87
N GLU A 410 -3.07 11.45 -8.62
CA GLU A 410 -3.80 12.65 -8.24
C GLU A 410 -3.23 13.90 -8.93
N LEU A 411 -4.10 14.90 -9.16
CA LEU A 411 -3.68 16.13 -9.83
C LEU A 411 -2.71 16.97 -8.99
N SER A 412 -2.78 16.89 -7.67
CA SER A 412 -1.80 17.46 -6.75
C SER A 412 -0.42 16.84 -6.89
N THR A 413 -0.34 15.51 -7.15
CA THR A 413 0.90 14.81 -7.46
C THR A 413 1.45 15.23 -8.83
N ILE A 414 0.58 15.38 -9.84
CA ILE A 414 0.97 15.91 -11.15
C ILE A 414 1.53 17.34 -11.01
N ALA A 415 0.86 18.20 -10.24
CA ALA A 415 1.33 19.56 -9.97
C ALA A 415 2.74 19.56 -9.38
N ARG A 416 2.99 18.75 -8.37
CA ARG A 416 4.28 18.66 -7.69
C ARG A 416 5.41 18.10 -8.58
N LEU A 417 5.11 17.13 -9.45
CA LEU A 417 6.14 16.45 -10.27
C LEU A 417 6.47 17.14 -11.58
N TYR A 418 5.51 17.89 -12.15
CA TYR A 418 5.62 18.42 -13.52
C TYR A 418 5.36 19.91 -13.61
N THR A 419 5.15 20.59 -12.49
CA THR A 419 4.96 22.05 -12.42
C THR A 419 5.58 22.60 -11.14
N ASP A 420 5.74 23.95 -11.08
CA ASP A 420 6.11 24.68 -9.85
C ASP A 420 4.87 25.22 -9.13
N LEU A 421 3.66 24.74 -9.48
CA LEU A 421 2.40 25.25 -8.93
C LEU A 421 1.98 24.43 -7.69
N PRO A 422 1.74 25.09 -6.55
CA PRO A 422 1.28 24.43 -5.35
C PRO A 422 -0.23 24.18 -5.41
N LEU A 423 -0.66 22.96 -5.78
CA LEU A 423 -2.06 22.57 -5.73
C LEU A 423 -2.34 21.78 -4.45
N GLU A 424 -3.31 22.24 -3.66
CA GLU A 424 -3.81 21.51 -2.51
C GLU A 424 -4.43 20.16 -2.92
N THR A 425 -4.30 19.15 -2.05
CA THR A 425 -4.96 17.86 -2.28
C THR A 425 -6.47 17.98 -2.09
N ASP A 426 -7.23 17.12 -2.78
CA ASP A 426 -8.68 17.06 -2.61
C ASP A 426 -9.09 16.70 -1.16
N GLU A 427 -8.25 15.99 -0.42
CA GLU A 427 -8.48 15.69 1.00
C GLU A 427 -8.45 16.97 1.86
N VAL A 428 -7.61 17.92 1.54
CA VAL A 428 -7.54 19.22 2.25
C VAL A 428 -8.78 20.08 1.94
N VAL A 429 -9.17 20.14 0.66
CA VAL A 429 -10.27 21.03 0.20
C VAL A 429 -11.64 20.44 0.54
N TYR A 430 -11.84 19.14 0.35
CA TYR A 430 -13.14 18.49 0.53
C TYR A 430 -13.29 17.73 1.86
N GLY A 431 -12.19 17.54 2.61
CA GLY A 431 -12.18 16.74 3.83
C GLY A 431 -11.98 15.24 3.59
N LYS A 432 -11.82 14.49 4.69
CA LYS A 432 -11.49 13.05 4.68
C LYS A 432 -12.62 12.18 5.24
N GLY A 433 -12.88 11.05 4.58
CA GLY A 433 -13.83 10.03 5.06
C GLY A 433 -15.23 10.60 5.31
N ALA A 434 -15.80 10.39 6.48
CA ALA A 434 -17.15 10.87 6.83
C ALA A 434 -17.29 12.40 6.91
N LYS A 435 -16.17 13.16 6.88
CA LYS A 435 -16.16 14.62 6.87
C LYS A 435 -16.07 15.20 5.45
N ARG A 436 -15.98 14.36 4.43
CA ARG A 436 -15.89 14.81 3.04
C ARG A 436 -17.21 15.48 2.62
N ALA A 437 -17.14 16.72 2.16
CA ALA A 437 -18.30 17.52 1.77
C ALA A 437 -17.92 18.53 0.67
N VAL A 438 -18.93 18.98 -0.08
CA VAL A 438 -18.75 20.06 -1.04
C VAL A 438 -18.47 21.35 -0.27
N PRO A 439 -17.37 22.06 -0.54
CA PRO A 439 -17.03 23.31 0.15
C PRO A 439 -17.92 24.46 -0.32
N GLU A 440 -17.70 25.65 0.25
CA GLU A 440 -18.33 26.88 -0.24
C GLU A 440 -18.01 27.08 -1.73
N LYS A 441 -18.98 27.63 -2.49
CA LYS A 441 -18.93 27.73 -3.95
C LYS A 441 -17.64 28.41 -4.45
N GLU A 442 -17.23 29.49 -3.82
CA GLU A 442 -16.02 30.24 -4.22
C GLU A 442 -14.75 29.39 -4.05
N VAL A 443 -14.65 28.63 -2.96
CA VAL A 443 -13.54 27.70 -2.71
C VAL A 443 -13.52 26.60 -3.76
N LEU A 444 -14.68 26.02 -4.09
CA LEU A 444 -14.80 24.98 -5.13
C LEU A 444 -14.34 25.53 -6.48
N LEU A 445 -14.91 26.66 -6.94
CA LEU A 445 -14.60 27.22 -8.26
C LEU A 445 -13.13 27.63 -8.39
N SER A 446 -12.54 28.24 -7.33
CA SER A 446 -11.11 28.56 -7.28
C SER A 446 -10.25 27.29 -7.41
N HIS A 447 -10.57 26.23 -6.66
CA HIS A 447 -9.83 24.96 -6.72
C HIS A 447 -9.91 24.33 -8.11
N LEU A 448 -11.09 24.35 -8.75
CA LEU A 448 -11.28 23.85 -10.12
C LEU A 448 -10.47 24.64 -11.16
N ALA A 449 -10.44 25.96 -11.04
CA ALA A 449 -9.63 26.82 -11.91
C ALA A 449 -8.14 26.52 -11.77
N LYS A 450 -7.65 26.30 -10.54
CA LYS A 450 -6.27 25.88 -10.27
C LYS A 450 -5.95 24.53 -10.89
N LYS A 451 -6.86 23.56 -10.83
CA LYS A 451 -6.72 22.26 -11.48
C LYS A 451 -6.53 22.40 -13.01
N VAL A 452 -7.32 23.25 -13.66
CA VAL A 452 -7.17 23.52 -15.11
C VAL A 452 -5.81 24.18 -15.39
N LYS A 453 -5.38 25.12 -14.56
CA LYS A 453 -4.06 25.78 -14.72
C LYS A 453 -2.90 24.80 -14.60
N VAL A 454 -2.96 23.89 -13.64
CA VAL A 454 -1.96 22.82 -13.47
C VAL A 454 -1.88 21.95 -14.73
N LEU A 455 -3.04 21.54 -15.29
CA LEU A 455 -3.08 20.73 -16.51
C LEU A 455 -2.38 21.40 -17.69
N GLN A 456 -2.60 22.71 -17.86
CA GLN A 456 -1.98 23.50 -18.92
C GLN A 456 -0.45 23.51 -18.81
N VAL A 457 0.07 23.76 -17.60
CA VAL A 457 1.52 23.84 -17.36
C VAL A 457 2.19 22.48 -17.41
N ALA A 458 1.52 21.41 -16.90
CA ALA A 458 2.06 20.06 -16.85
C ALA A 458 2.16 19.40 -18.22
N LYS A 459 1.21 19.63 -19.14
CA LYS A 459 1.14 18.94 -20.45
C LYS A 459 2.44 18.98 -21.23
N PRO A 460 3.08 20.13 -21.53
CA PRO A 460 4.30 20.16 -22.33
C PRO A 460 5.45 19.38 -21.69
N VAL A 461 5.62 19.48 -20.36
CA VAL A 461 6.65 18.77 -19.60
C VAL A 461 6.41 17.25 -19.65
N MET A 462 5.16 16.83 -19.48
CA MET A 462 4.80 15.42 -19.52
C MET A 462 5.00 14.83 -20.91
N LEU A 463 4.66 15.56 -22.00
CA LEU A 463 4.86 15.12 -23.36
C LEU A 463 6.34 14.99 -23.73
N GLU A 464 7.18 15.93 -23.27
CA GLU A 464 8.64 15.85 -23.46
C GLU A 464 9.21 14.59 -22.80
N LYS A 465 8.85 14.33 -21.54
CA LYS A 465 9.28 13.13 -20.81
C LYS A 465 8.78 11.82 -21.44
N LEU A 466 7.54 11.79 -21.93
CA LEU A 466 7.01 10.62 -22.65
C LEU A 466 7.80 10.36 -23.94
N ALA A 467 8.18 11.41 -24.66
CA ALA A 467 9.01 11.29 -25.86
C ALA A 467 10.44 10.79 -25.52
N GLU A 468 11.06 11.32 -24.47
CA GLU A 468 12.36 10.85 -23.96
C GLU A 468 12.32 9.37 -23.55
N HIS A 469 11.20 8.92 -22.98
CA HIS A 469 11.00 7.52 -22.57
C HIS A 469 10.59 6.61 -23.74
N GLY A 470 10.30 7.13 -24.94
CA GLY A 470 9.77 6.36 -26.07
C GLY A 470 8.33 5.87 -25.86
N GLN A 471 7.54 6.55 -25.01
CA GLN A 471 6.19 6.14 -24.61
C GLN A 471 5.07 6.96 -25.26
N SER A 472 5.37 7.84 -26.19
CA SER A 472 4.35 8.65 -26.89
C SER A 472 3.31 7.79 -27.61
N GLU A 473 3.73 6.80 -28.38
CA GLU A 473 2.83 5.86 -29.06
C GLU A 473 1.99 5.06 -28.06
N LEU A 474 2.59 4.68 -26.93
CA LEU A 474 1.84 3.96 -25.87
C LEU A 474 0.68 4.81 -25.33
N LEU A 475 0.86 6.12 -25.16
CA LEU A 475 -0.23 7.03 -24.75
C LEU A 475 -1.26 7.20 -25.84
N PHE A 476 -0.84 7.60 -27.06
CA PHE A 476 -1.74 8.07 -28.11
C PHE A 476 -2.41 6.94 -28.89
N ASP A 477 -1.72 5.83 -29.11
CA ASP A 477 -2.21 4.73 -29.93
C ASP A 477 -2.78 3.57 -29.11
N MET A 478 -2.52 3.54 -27.78
CA MET A 478 -3.02 2.48 -26.90
C MET A 478 -3.87 3.01 -25.74
N GLU A 479 -3.32 3.78 -24.81
CA GLU A 479 -4.02 4.09 -23.55
C GLU A 479 -5.21 5.05 -23.75
N LEU A 480 -5.10 6.09 -24.57
CA LEU A 480 -6.21 6.99 -24.90
C LEU A 480 -7.33 6.30 -25.68
N PRO A 481 -7.06 5.56 -26.77
CA PRO A 481 -8.10 4.79 -27.45
C PRO A 481 -8.78 3.77 -26.54
N LEU A 482 -8.00 3.07 -25.69
CA LEU A 482 -8.54 2.11 -24.73
C LEU A 482 -9.45 2.79 -23.70
N ALA A 483 -9.13 3.98 -23.21
CA ALA A 483 -9.99 4.73 -22.29
C ALA A 483 -11.39 4.97 -22.88
N ASN A 484 -11.47 5.22 -24.18
CA ASN A 484 -12.76 5.35 -24.91
C ASN A 484 -13.51 4.02 -24.98
N VAL A 485 -12.81 2.92 -25.27
CA VAL A 485 -13.41 1.56 -25.28
C VAL A 485 -13.96 1.20 -23.91
N LEU A 486 -13.16 1.39 -22.84
CA LEU A 486 -13.59 1.13 -21.47
C LEU A 486 -14.77 1.99 -21.04
N ALA A 487 -14.80 3.28 -21.41
CA ALA A 487 -15.95 4.14 -21.15
C ALA A 487 -17.24 3.61 -21.80
N LYS A 488 -17.18 3.16 -23.06
CA LYS A 488 -18.31 2.54 -23.74
C LYS A 488 -18.79 1.27 -23.04
N MET A 489 -17.86 0.42 -22.58
CA MET A 489 -18.17 -0.81 -21.81
C MET A 489 -18.86 -0.47 -20.50
N GLU A 490 -18.33 0.49 -19.76
CA GLU A 490 -18.89 0.94 -18.49
C GLU A 490 -20.28 1.56 -18.66
N ILE A 491 -20.48 2.38 -19.67
CA ILE A 491 -21.80 2.96 -20.01
C ILE A 491 -22.80 1.86 -20.41
N ALA A 492 -22.38 0.88 -21.20
CA ALA A 492 -23.24 -0.24 -21.61
C ALA A 492 -23.70 -1.07 -20.41
N GLY A 493 -22.80 -1.39 -19.49
CA GLY A 493 -23.07 -2.23 -18.33
C GLY A 493 -23.55 -3.64 -18.69
N ILE A 494 -23.49 -4.56 -17.75
CA ILE A 494 -23.98 -5.93 -17.92
C ILE A 494 -25.25 -6.17 -17.11
N LYS A 495 -26.27 -6.78 -17.72
CA LYS A 495 -27.54 -7.09 -17.04
C LYS A 495 -27.38 -8.23 -16.06
N VAL A 496 -27.97 -8.05 -14.88
CA VAL A 496 -27.92 -9.04 -13.80
C VAL A 496 -29.34 -9.39 -13.33
N LYS A 497 -29.66 -10.68 -13.29
CA LYS A 497 -30.90 -11.19 -12.72
C LYS A 497 -30.77 -11.28 -11.20
N GLY A 498 -31.24 -10.25 -10.45
CA GLY A 498 -31.21 -10.24 -9.00
C GLY A 498 -31.99 -11.41 -8.37
N GLN A 499 -33.06 -11.90 -9.02
CA GLN A 499 -33.79 -13.08 -8.55
C GLN A 499 -32.89 -14.32 -8.45
N THR A 500 -32.06 -14.57 -9.47
CA THR A 500 -31.10 -15.69 -9.46
C THR A 500 -30.11 -15.59 -8.28
N LEU A 501 -29.63 -14.39 -8.00
CA LEU A 501 -28.78 -14.17 -6.82
C LEU A 501 -29.53 -14.41 -5.50
N ASN A 502 -30.79 -13.99 -5.40
CA ASN A 502 -31.62 -14.25 -4.22
C ASN A 502 -31.88 -15.76 -3.98
N GLU A 503 -32.16 -16.51 -5.04
CA GLU A 503 -32.33 -17.97 -4.96
C GLU A 503 -31.03 -18.63 -4.47
N MET A 504 -29.89 -18.25 -5.02
CA MET A 504 -28.58 -18.71 -4.55
C MET A 504 -28.29 -18.32 -3.09
N ALA A 505 -28.71 -17.12 -2.66
CA ALA A 505 -28.54 -16.68 -1.27
C ALA A 505 -29.27 -17.60 -0.29
N VAL A 506 -30.50 -18.02 -0.63
CA VAL A 506 -31.28 -18.95 0.20
C VAL A 506 -30.62 -20.34 0.25
N GLU A 507 -30.21 -20.89 -0.88
CA GLU A 507 -29.52 -22.18 -0.95
C GLU A 507 -28.19 -22.17 -0.16
N ASN A 508 -27.38 -21.14 -0.33
CA ASN A 508 -26.11 -21.00 0.40
C ASN A 508 -26.33 -20.87 1.92
N GLN A 509 -27.40 -20.16 2.36
CA GLN A 509 -27.69 -20.01 3.78
C GLN A 509 -27.99 -21.37 4.44
N VAL A 510 -28.71 -22.26 3.76
CA VAL A 510 -28.96 -23.62 4.27
C VAL A 510 -27.64 -24.38 4.47
N VAL A 511 -26.69 -24.24 3.53
CA VAL A 511 -25.38 -24.88 3.64
C VAL A 511 -24.55 -24.25 4.78
N ILE A 512 -24.57 -22.92 4.91
CA ILE A 512 -23.87 -22.20 5.98
C ILE A 512 -24.41 -22.62 7.36
N ASP A 513 -25.72 -22.70 7.54
CA ASP A 513 -26.35 -23.09 8.80
C ASP A 513 -25.97 -24.53 9.19
N LYS A 514 -25.98 -25.45 8.21
CA LYS A 514 -25.54 -26.83 8.41
C LYS A 514 -24.07 -26.92 8.82
N LEU A 515 -23.19 -26.24 8.12
CA LEU A 515 -21.76 -26.20 8.44
C LEU A 515 -21.50 -25.59 9.81
N THR A 516 -22.22 -24.54 10.17
CA THR A 516 -22.14 -23.91 11.49
C THR A 516 -22.47 -24.92 12.59
N GLN A 517 -23.57 -25.66 12.44
CA GLN A 517 -23.97 -26.69 13.39
C GLN A 517 -22.92 -27.81 13.50
N GLU A 518 -22.44 -28.33 12.38
CA GLU A 518 -21.39 -29.38 12.35
C GLU A 518 -20.10 -28.90 13.03
N ILE A 519 -19.70 -27.62 12.82
CA ILE A 519 -18.49 -27.04 13.44
C ILE A 519 -18.68 -26.89 14.95
N TYR A 520 -19.85 -26.45 15.43
CA TYR A 520 -20.15 -26.31 16.86
C TYR A 520 -20.18 -27.68 17.56
N GLU A 521 -20.77 -28.70 16.92
CA GLU A 521 -20.77 -30.06 17.45
C GLU A 521 -19.35 -30.62 17.59
N MET A 522 -18.47 -30.39 16.58
CA MET A 522 -17.07 -30.82 16.62
C MET A 522 -16.24 -30.03 17.65
N ALA A 523 -16.54 -28.75 17.85
CA ALA A 523 -15.86 -27.88 18.82
C ALA A 523 -16.36 -28.11 20.26
N GLY A 524 -17.57 -28.63 20.44
CA GLY A 524 -18.24 -28.82 21.72
C GLY A 524 -18.83 -27.54 22.32
N GLU A 525 -18.81 -26.42 21.59
CA GLU A 525 -19.36 -25.13 21.99
C GLU A 525 -19.64 -24.22 20.79
N GLU A 526 -20.51 -23.22 21.01
CA GLU A 526 -20.77 -22.16 20.04
C GLU A 526 -19.72 -21.03 20.15
N PHE A 527 -19.26 -20.53 19.01
CA PHE A 527 -18.30 -19.42 18.93
C PHE A 527 -18.42 -18.70 17.59
N ASN A 528 -17.84 -17.51 17.47
CA ASN A 528 -17.79 -16.82 16.18
C ASN A 528 -16.71 -17.39 15.27
N ILE A 529 -17.11 -18.24 14.30
CA ILE A 529 -16.22 -18.92 13.33
C ILE A 529 -15.44 -17.90 12.47
N ASN A 530 -16.03 -16.72 12.23
CA ASN A 530 -15.38 -15.63 11.46
C ASN A 530 -14.40 -14.82 12.30
N SER A 531 -14.29 -15.04 13.62
CA SER A 531 -13.31 -14.39 14.48
C SER A 531 -11.99 -15.18 14.50
N PRO A 532 -10.89 -14.70 13.87
CA PRO A 532 -9.61 -15.41 13.92
C PRO A 532 -9.11 -15.66 15.34
N LYS A 533 -9.43 -14.75 16.28
CA LYS A 533 -9.06 -14.87 17.69
C LYS A 533 -9.77 -16.01 18.37
N GLN A 534 -11.13 -16.07 18.26
CA GLN A 534 -11.90 -17.14 18.87
C GLN A 534 -11.57 -18.50 18.23
N LEU A 535 -11.48 -18.53 16.91
CA LEU A 535 -11.10 -19.75 16.19
C LEU A 535 -9.71 -20.26 16.59
N GLY A 536 -8.73 -19.37 16.75
CA GLY A 536 -7.40 -19.74 17.24
C GLY A 536 -7.42 -20.37 18.63
N VAL A 537 -8.24 -19.85 19.56
CA VAL A 537 -8.42 -20.42 20.90
C VAL A 537 -9.06 -21.82 20.80
N ILE A 538 -10.12 -21.99 20.00
CA ILE A 538 -10.78 -23.29 19.82
C ILE A 538 -9.79 -24.33 19.28
N LEU A 539 -9.13 -24.04 18.15
CA LEU A 539 -8.28 -25.01 17.47
C LEU A 539 -7.00 -25.36 18.25
N PHE A 540 -6.30 -24.35 18.78
CA PHE A 540 -4.96 -24.54 19.33
C PHE A 540 -4.91 -24.64 20.85
N GLU A 541 -5.84 -24.00 21.60
CA GLU A 541 -5.82 -24.03 23.05
C GLU A 541 -6.78 -25.10 23.62
N LYS A 542 -8.01 -25.22 23.06
CA LYS A 542 -9.01 -26.15 23.55
C LYS A 542 -8.91 -27.54 22.90
N MET A 543 -8.80 -27.61 21.57
CA MET A 543 -8.66 -28.85 20.83
C MET A 543 -7.21 -29.37 20.76
N GLY A 544 -6.21 -28.52 21.08
CA GLY A 544 -4.81 -28.91 21.15
C GLY A 544 -4.17 -29.30 19.82
N LEU A 545 -4.59 -28.70 18.70
CA LEU A 545 -3.98 -28.96 17.41
C LEU A 545 -2.49 -28.54 17.39
N PRO A 546 -1.63 -29.21 16.57
CA PRO A 546 -0.19 -28.98 16.58
C PRO A 546 0.18 -27.53 16.29
N LEU A 547 0.95 -26.90 17.18
CA LEU A 547 1.38 -25.50 17.07
C LEU A 547 2.48 -25.28 16.02
N GLU A 548 3.11 -26.35 15.53
CA GLU A 548 4.13 -26.28 14.48
C GLU A 548 3.60 -25.78 13.14
N TYR A 549 2.27 -25.89 12.90
CA TYR A 549 1.61 -25.42 11.69
C TYR A 549 1.20 -23.95 11.74
N THR A 550 1.22 -23.31 12.92
CA THR A 550 0.75 -21.93 13.09
C THR A 550 1.86 -21.01 13.65
N LYS A 551 1.61 -19.70 13.54
CA LYS A 551 2.46 -18.64 14.12
C LYS A 551 1.63 -17.84 15.12
N LYS A 552 2.24 -17.46 16.23
CA LYS A 552 1.64 -16.55 17.18
C LYS A 552 1.68 -15.13 16.62
N THR A 553 0.53 -14.48 16.49
CA THR A 553 0.37 -13.10 16.03
C THR A 553 0.03 -12.18 17.21
N LYS A 554 -0.05 -10.87 16.98
CA LYS A 554 -0.46 -9.90 18.02
C LYS A 554 -1.86 -10.20 18.57
N THR A 555 -2.74 -10.83 17.79
CA THR A 555 -4.14 -11.12 18.14
C THR A 555 -4.41 -12.57 18.53
N GLY A 556 -3.37 -13.42 18.59
CA GLY A 556 -3.49 -14.85 18.89
C GLY A 556 -2.82 -15.75 17.84
N TYR A 557 -3.23 -17.01 17.74
CA TYR A 557 -2.71 -17.94 16.74
C TYR A 557 -3.25 -17.61 15.36
N SER A 558 -2.38 -17.70 14.32
CA SER A 558 -2.79 -17.50 12.94
C SER A 558 -3.76 -18.60 12.51
N THR A 559 -4.89 -18.21 11.93
CA THR A 559 -5.85 -19.09 11.27
C THR A 559 -5.96 -18.74 9.78
N ALA A 560 -4.83 -18.31 9.17
CA ALA A 560 -4.76 -18.05 7.75
C ALA A 560 -4.99 -19.32 6.92
N VAL A 561 -5.40 -19.18 5.67
CA VAL A 561 -5.80 -20.31 4.81
C VAL A 561 -4.68 -21.34 4.69
N ASP A 562 -3.44 -20.90 4.52
CA ASP A 562 -2.25 -21.77 4.41
C ASP A 562 -1.98 -22.60 5.67
N VAL A 563 -2.34 -22.07 6.85
CA VAL A 563 -2.28 -22.79 8.13
C VAL A 563 -3.38 -23.82 8.20
N LEU A 564 -4.61 -23.45 7.87
CA LEU A 564 -5.76 -24.34 7.91
C LEU A 564 -5.67 -25.45 6.87
N GLU A 565 -5.19 -25.19 5.66
CA GLU A 565 -4.98 -26.22 4.63
C GLU A 565 -4.00 -27.31 5.07
N ARG A 566 -2.96 -26.95 5.81
CA ARG A 566 -2.01 -27.94 6.39
C ARG A 566 -2.62 -28.77 7.52
N LEU A 567 -3.57 -28.21 8.25
CA LEU A 567 -4.27 -28.87 9.36
C LEU A 567 -5.48 -29.70 8.91
N ALA A 568 -6.09 -29.40 7.76
CA ALA A 568 -7.29 -30.06 7.27
C ALA A 568 -7.16 -31.60 7.15
N PRO A 569 -6.01 -32.18 6.69
CA PRO A 569 -5.85 -33.62 6.61
C PRO A 569 -5.86 -34.35 7.97
N ILE A 570 -5.54 -33.65 9.05
CA ILE A 570 -5.40 -34.24 10.39
C ILE A 570 -6.52 -33.85 11.34
N ALA A 571 -7.34 -32.84 10.98
CA ALA A 571 -8.43 -32.32 11.81
C ALA A 571 -9.69 -32.06 10.98
N PRO A 572 -10.71 -32.95 11.03
CA PRO A 572 -11.96 -32.83 10.24
C PRO A 572 -12.69 -31.48 10.42
N ILE A 573 -12.67 -30.91 11.64
CA ILE A 573 -13.27 -29.60 11.89
C ILE A 573 -12.65 -28.53 11.01
N VAL A 574 -11.33 -28.60 10.74
CA VAL A 574 -10.61 -27.58 9.93
C VAL A 574 -11.07 -27.64 8.47
N ALA A 575 -11.33 -28.83 7.93
CA ALA A 575 -11.90 -28.96 6.59
C ALA A 575 -13.29 -28.28 6.51
N LYS A 576 -14.13 -28.47 7.54
CA LYS A 576 -15.44 -27.80 7.62
C LYS A 576 -15.33 -26.28 7.78
N ILE A 577 -14.35 -25.80 8.52
CA ILE A 577 -14.10 -24.35 8.67
C ILE A 577 -13.63 -23.74 7.34
N LEU A 578 -12.80 -24.43 6.57
CA LEU A 578 -12.40 -23.98 5.23
C LEU A 578 -13.61 -23.89 4.29
N GLU A 579 -14.47 -24.92 4.27
CA GLU A 579 -15.70 -24.94 3.49
C GLU A 579 -16.66 -23.80 3.92
N TYR A 580 -16.87 -23.61 5.24
CA TYR A 580 -17.68 -22.53 5.80
C TYR A 580 -17.17 -21.15 5.37
N ARG A 581 -15.86 -20.90 5.52
CA ARG A 581 -15.27 -19.60 5.14
C ARG A 581 -15.41 -19.32 3.64
N GLN A 582 -15.27 -20.36 2.84
CA GLN A 582 -15.40 -20.26 1.40
C GLN A 582 -16.84 -19.90 0.99
N ILE A 583 -17.85 -20.63 1.48
CA ILE A 583 -19.27 -20.36 1.14
C ILE A 583 -19.75 -19.04 1.73
N THR A 584 -19.33 -18.68 2.94
CA THR A 584 -19.67 -17.40 3.58
C THR A 584 -19.09 -16.22 2.81
N LYS A 585 -17.85 -16.34 2.30
CA LYS A 585 -17.25 -15.31 1.44
C LYS A 585 -18.01 -15.17 0.12
N LEU A 586 -18.38 -16.29 -0.52
CA LEU A 586 -19.19 -16.27 -1.73
C LEU A 586 -20.53 -15.57 -1.47
N GLN A 587 -21.19 -15.91 -0.38
CA GLN A 587 -22.48 -15.35 0.02
C GLN A 587 -22.38 -13.85 0.23
N SER A 588 -21.47 -13.38 1.08
CA SER A 588 -21.38 -11.98 1.47
C SER A 588 -20.84 -11.08 0.35
N THR A 589 -19.80 -11.51 -0.36
CA THR A 589 -19.11 -10.66 -1.34
C THR A 589 -19.77 -10.68 -2.71
N TYR A 590 -20.20 -11.86 -3.19
CA TYR A 590 -20.66 -12.01 -4.57
C TYR A 590 -22.16 -12.21 -4.69
N VAL A 591 -22.81 -12.97 -3.81
CA VAL A 591 -24.26 -13.24 -3.95
C VAL A 591 -25.08 -12.07 -3.40
N LEU A 592 -24.77 -11.61 -2.18
CA LEU A 592 -25.44 -10.46 -1.57
C LEU A 592 -24.78 -9.14 -2.00
N GLY A 593 -23.44 -9.06 -1.96
CA GLY A 593 -22.73 -7.81 -2.25
C GLY A 593 -22.89 -7.30 -3.68
N LEU A 594 -23.05 -8.17 -4.69
CA LEU A 594 -23.31 -7.73 -6.06
C LEU A 594 -24.65 -7.03 -6.23
N GLN A 595 -25.65 -7.36 -5.39
CA GLN A 595 -26.99 -6.77 -5.48
C GLN A 595 -27.01 -5.27 -5.19
N ASP A 596 -26.09 -4.80 -4.35
CA ASP A 596 -25.96 -3.38 -4.01
C ASP A 596 -25.48 -2.53 -5.20
N TYR A 597 -24.87 -3.16 -6.21
CA TYR A 597 -24.36 -2.52 -7.42
C TYR A 597 -25.31 -2.60 -8.62
N ILE A 598 -26.46 -3.26 -8.49
CA ILE A 598 -27.46 -3.29 -9.56
C ILE A 598 -28.19 -1.95 -9.60
N LEU A 599 -27.97 -1.17 -10.67
CA LEU A 599 -28.60 0.12 -10.83
C LEU A 599 -30.06 0.00 -11.31
N LYS A 600 -30.74 1.13 -11.46
CA LYS A 600 -32.17 1.20 -11.83
C LYS A 600 -32.51 0.56 -13.19
N ASP A 601 -31.55 0.47 -14.09
CA ASP A 601 -31.67 -0.19 -15.40
C ASP A 601 -31.52 -1.73 -15.34
N GLY A 602 -31.29 -2.28 -14.14
CA GLY A 602 -31.08 -3.71 -13.90
C GLY A 602 -29.68 -4.20 -14.28
N LYS A 603 -28.71 -3.30 -14.41
CA LYS A 603 -27.34 -3.60 -14.80
C LYS A 603 -26.34 -3.27 -13.72
N ILE A 604 -25.18 -3.90 -13.82
CA ILE A 604 -23.96 -3.55 -13.09
C ILE A 604 -23.03 -2.80 -14.05
N HIS A 605 -22.57 -1.63 -13.62
CA HIS A 605 -21.61 -0.78 -14.32
C HIS A 605 -20.30 -0.78 -13.52
N THR A 606 -19.48 -1.82 -13.70
CA THR A 606 -18.17 -1.87 -13.03
C THR A 606 -17.29 -0.73 -13.54
N ARG A 607 -16.38 -0.24 -12.69
CA ARG A 607 -15.36 0.72 -13.10
C ARG A 607 -14.04 -0.01 -13.38
N TYR A 608 -13.49 0.19 -14.57
CA TYR A 608 -12.14 -0.29 -14.90
C TYR A 608 -11.10 0.73 -14.49
N VAL A 609 -10.20 0.34 -13.59
CA VAL A 609 -9.06 1.18 -13.20
C VAL A 609 -7.89 0.87 -14.13
N GLN A 610 -7.61 1.80 -15.06
CA GLN A 610 -6.62 1.63 -16.11
C GLN A 610 -5.20 1.93 -15.62
N ASP A 611 -5.06 2.70 -14.56
CA ASP A 611 -3.85 3.32 -14.04
C ASP A 611 -3.43 2.81 -12.64
N LEU A 612 -3.88 1.62 -12.25
CA LEU A 612 -3.58 1.05 -10.92
C LEU A 612 -2.40 0.08 -10.93
N THR A 613 -2.39 -0.84 -11.87
CA THR A 613 -1.41 -1.93 -11.84
C THR A 613 -0.09 -1.52 -12.47
N GLN A 614 1.03 -1.96 -11.88
CA GLN A 614 2.36 -1.68 -12.42
C GLN A 614 2.71 -2.52 -13.66
N THR A 615 1.88 -3.49 -14.03
CA THR A 615 2.06 -4.36 -15.20
C THR A 615 1.27 -3.91 -16.43
N GLY A 616 0.42 -2.89 -16.32
CA GLY A 616 -0.50 -2.49 -17.38
C GLY A 616 -1.81 -3.27 -17.43
N ARG A 617 -2.00 -4.28 -16.57
CA ARG A 617 -3.30 -4.98 -16.48
C ARG A 617 -4.38 -4.04 -15.98
N LEU A 618 -5.61 -4.23 -16.46
CA LEU A 618 -6.78 -3.54 -15.92
C LEU A 618 -7.17 -4.13 -14.56
N SER A 619 -7.75 -3.30 -13.71
CA SER A 619 -8.43 -3.71 -12.50
C SER A 619 -9.90 -3.34 -12.59
N SER A 620 -10.79 -4.07 -11.92
CA SER A 620 -12.23 -3.81 -11.87
C SER A 620 -12.65 -3.54 -10.43
N VAL A 621 -13.42 -2.48 -10.22
CA VAL A 621 -13.91 -2.05 -8.90
C VAL A 621 -15.39 -1.62 -9.00
N ASP A 622 -16.07 -1.59 -7.91
CA ASP A 622 -17.47 -1.15 -7.74
C ASP A 622 -18.49 -1.83 -8.67
N PRO A 623 -18.56 -3.17 -8.75
CA PRO A 623 -17.82 -4.18 -8.00
C PRO A 623 -16.62 -4.75 -8.79
N ASN A 624 -15.72 -5.49 -8.11
CA ASN A 624 -14.67 -6.23 -8.79
C ASN A 624 -15.24 -7.53 -9.42
N LEU A 625 -15.53 -7.50 -10.72
CA LEU A 625 -16.04 -8.64 -11.48
C LEU A 625 -14.94 -9.61 -11.93
N GLN A 626 -13.66 -9.18 -11.89
CA GLN A 626 -12.52 -10.02 -12.27
C GLN A 626 -12.18 -11.10 -11.24
N ASN A 627 -12.65 -10.92 -9.99
CA ASN A 627 -12.37 -11.83 -8.88
C ASN A 627 -13.50 -12.82 -8.58
N ILE A 628 -14.52 -12.94 -9.41
CA ILE A 628 -15.56 -13.97 -9.27
C ILE A 628 -14.88 -15.34 -9.40
N PRO A 629 -14.96 -16.23 -8.38
CA PRO A 629 -14.22 -17.48 -8.36
C PRO A 629 -14.61 -18.41 -9.52
N VAL A 630 -13.62 -18.90 -10.26
CA VAL A 630 -13.84 -19.80 -11.42
C VAL A 630 -13.43 -21.25 -11.14
N ARG A 631 -12.63 -21.49 -10.09
CA ARG A 631 -12.15 -22.84 -9.76
C ARG A 631 -13.19 -23.68 -8.99
N LEU A 632 -14.10 -22.98 -8.29
CA LEU A 632 -15.14 -23.59 -7.47
C LEU A 632 -16.45 -23.60 -8.23
N GLU A 633 -17.17 -24.69 -8.23
CA GLU A 633 -18.47 -24.82 -8.91
C GLU A 633 -19.47 -23.78 -8.38
N GLN A 634 -19.59 -23.61 -7.05
CA GLN A 634 -20.47 -22.62 -6.44
C GLN A 634 -20.10 -21.18 -6.89
N GLY A 635 -18.81 -20.88 -7.05
CA GLY A 635 -18.34 -19.59 -7.57
C GLY A 635 -18.72 -19.39 -9.05
N ARG A 636 -18.56 -20.44 -9.88
CA ARG A 636 -18.94 -20.42 -11.28
C ARG A 636 -20.44 -20.20 -11.47
N LEU A 637 -21.27 -20.79 -10.61
CA LEU A 637 -22.73 -20.64 -10.66
C LEU A 637 -23.21 -19.19 -10.56
N ILE A 638 -22.45 -18.30 -9.89
CA ILE A 638 -22.75 -16.87 -9.81
C ILE A 638 -22.88 -16.24 -11.19
N ARG A 639 -22.10 -16.73 -12.17
CA ARG A 639 -22.13 -16.25 -13.57
C ARG A 639 -23.46 -16.53 -14.28
N LYS A 640 -24.34 -17.40 -13.74
CA LYS A 640 -25.70 -17.61 -14.24
C LYS A 640 -26.62 -16.39 -14.07
N ALA A 641 -26.29 -15.52 -13.12
CA ALA A 641 -27.02 -14.28 -12.93
C ALA A 641 -26.77 -13.23 -14.01
N PHE A 642 -25.62 -13.33 -14.72
CA PHE A 642 -25.23 -12.38 -15.76
C PHE A 642 -25.78 -12.82 -17.11
N VAL A 643 -26.58 -11.97 -17.74
CA VAL A 643 -27.39 -12.29 -18.93
C VAL A 643 -27.36 -11.14 -19.93
N PRO A 644 -27.68 -11.38 -21.23
CA PRO A 644 -27.84 -10.29 -22.18
C PRO A 644 -29.04 -9.39 -21.82
N SER A 645 -28.99 -8.13 -22.29
CA SER A 645 -30.03 -7.12 -22.01
C SER A 645 -31.39 -7.46 -22.63
N THR A 646 -31.40 -8.22 -23.73
CA THR A 646 -32.61 -8.63 -24.49
C THR A 646 -32.65 -10.13 -24.69
N GLU A 647 -33.86 -10.66 -25.01
CA GLU A 647 -34.05 -12.08 -25.30
C GLU A 647 -33.47 -12.50 -26.65
N ASP A 648 -33.31 -11.55 -27.57
CA ASP A 648 -32.78 -11.77 -28.93
C ASP A 648 -31.24 -11.64 -28.97
N ALA A 649 -30.55 -11.68 -27.86
CA ALA A 649 -29.10 -11.62 -27.77
C ALA A 649 -28.54 -12.75 -26.93
N VAL A 650 -27.24 -13.03 -27.11
CA VAL A 650 -26.42 -13.94 -26.29
C VAL A 650 -25.19 -13.22 -25.76
N LEU A 651 -24.55 -13.81 -24.74
CA LEU A 651 -23.21 -13.43 -24.36
C LEU A 651 -22.20 -14.27 -25.16
N LEU A 652 -21.21 -13.63 -25.76
CA LEU A 652 -20.07 -14.23 -26.42
C LEU A 652 -18.82 -13.94 -25.60
N SER A 653 -18.14 -14.97 -25.14
CA SER A 653 -16.86 -14.87 -24.44
C SER A 653 -15.76 -15.32 -25.39
N SER A 654 -14.67 -14.57 -25.45
CA SER A 654 -13.45 -14.95 -26.14
C SER A 654 -12.24 -14.75 -25.26
N ASP A 655 -11.41 -15.79 -25.11
CA ASP A 655 -10.29 -15.87 -24.17
C ASP A 655 -9.00 -16.28 -24.89
N TYR A 656 -7.89 -15.59 -24.62
CA TYR A 656 -6.60 -15.98 -25.16
C TYR A 656 -6.08 -17.28 -24.54
N SER A 657 -5.71 -18.22 -25.40
CA SER A 657 -5.09 -19.46 -24.98
C SER A 657 -3.61 -19.27 -24.66
N GLN A 658 -3.26 -19.35 -23.38
CA GLN A 658 -1.86 -19.37 -22.86
C GLN A 658 -1.01 -18.18 -23.33
N ILE A 659 -1.57 -16.98 -23.35
CA ILE A 659 -0.93 -15.78 -23.90
C ILE A 659 0.43 -15.48 -23.24
N GLU A 660 0.58 -15.62 -21.92
CA GLU A 660 1.84 -15.35 -21.24
C GLU A 660 2.97 -16.28 -21.69
N LEU A 661 2.68 -17.56 -21.93
CA LEU A 661 3.67 -18.51 -22.45
C LEU A 661 4.01 -18.25 -23.92
N ARG A 662 3.06 -17.76 -24.72
CA ARG A 662 3.32 -17.34 -26.10
C ARG A 662 4.17 -16.09 -26.17
N VAL A 663 3.91 -15.12 -25.29
CA VAL A 663 4.75 -13.93 -25.13
C VAL A 663 6.15 -14.32 -24.67
N LEU A 664 6.29 -15.24 -23.70
CA LEU A 664 7.57 -15.75 -23.26
C LEU A 664 8.34 -16.42 -24.41
N ALA A 665 7.67 -17.24 -25.24
CA ALA A 665 8.29 -17.85 -26.41
C ALA A 665 8.87 -16.79 -27.37
N HIS A 666 8.10 -15.74 -27.64
CA HIS A 666 8.52 -14.65 -28.51
C HIS A 666 9.71 -13.88 -27.92
N ILE A 667 9.60 -13.41 -26.66
CA ILE A 667 10.63 -12.56 -26.02
C ILE A 667 11.94 -13.36 -25.81
N SER A 668 11.85 -14.61 -25.39
CA SER A 668 13.04 -15.46 -25.16
C SER A 668 13.70 -15.95 -26.44
N GLY A 669 12.95 -16.02 -27.54
CA GLY A 669 13.42 -16.60 -28.80
C GLY A 669 13.74 -18.11 -28.68
N ASP A 670 13.21 -18.81 -27.66
CA ASP A 670 13.50 -20.23 -27.45
C ASP A 670 12.91 -21.08 -28.57
N GLU A 671 13.79 -21.69 -29.36
CA GLU A 671 13.41 -22.46 -30.56
C GLU A 671 12.50 -23.63 -30.24
N HIS A 672 12.68 -24.30 -29.09
CA HIS A 672 11.88 -25.45 -28.70
C HIS A 672 10.47 -25.06 -28.27
N LEU A 673 10.36 -23.94 -27.56
CA LEU A 673 9.07 -23.42 -27.14
C LEU A 673 8.28 -22.87 -28.33
N ILE A 674 8.97 -22.16 -29.24
CA ILE A 674 8.38 -21.65 -30.49
C ILE A 674 7.89 -22.79 -31.36
N ALA A 675 8.69 -23.85 -31.55
CA ALA A 675 8.32 -25.02 -32.36
C ALA A 675 7.07 -25.72 -31.77
N ALA A 676 7.01 -25.93 -30.44
CA ALA A 676 5.86 -26.55 -29.80
C ALA A 676 4.55 -25.79 -30.03
N PHE A 677 4.58 -24.44 -29.98
CA PHE A 677 3.40 -23.63 -30.27
C PHE A 677 3.02 -23.62 -31.75
N LYS A 678 3.99 -23.62 -32.67
CA LYS A 678 3.73 -23.67 -34.13
C LYS A 678 3.13 -25.02 -34.57
N GLU A 679 3.54 -26.10 -33.92
CA GLU A 679 3.02 -27.46 -34.16
C GLU A 679 1.64 -27.69 -33.52
N GLY A 680 1.12 -26.73 -32.73
CA GLY A 680 -0.14 -26.88 -32.00
C GLY A 680 -0.10 -27.91 -30.86
N ALA A 681 1.10 -28.23 -30.36
CA ALA A 681 1.28 -29.18 -29.27
C ALA A 681 0.76 -28.63 -27.94
N ASP A 682 0.23 -29.51 -27.07
CA ASP A 682 -0.08 -29.11 -25.68
C ASP A 682 1.24 -28.84 -24.94
N ILE A 683 1.47 -27.56 -24.62
CA ILE A 683 2.72 -27.10 -24.04
C ILE A 683 3.01 -27.75 -22.68
N HIS A 684 1.99 -28.08 -21.88
CA HIS A 684 2.19 -28.73 -20.60
C HIS A 684 2.55 -30.20 -20.78
N THR A 685 1.99 -30.86 -21.77
CA THR A 685 2.38 -32.22 -22.18
C THR A 685 3.81 -32.22 -22.73
N SER A 686 4.14 -31.30 -23.63
CA SER A 686 5.51 -31.15 -24.16
C SER A 686 6.54 -30.88 -23.06
N THR A 687 6.20 -30.05 -22.09
CA THR A 687 7.07 -29.80 -20.92
C THR A 687 7.21 -31.06 -20.04
N ALA A 688 6.12 -31.80 -19.79
CA ALA A 688 6.18 -33.04 -19.02
C ALA A 688 7.13 -34.07 -19.68
N MET A 689 7.00 -34.23 -20.99
CA MET A 689 7.89 -35.13 -21.75
C MET A 689 9.37 -34.73 -21.61
N ARG A 690 9.66 -33.43 -21.79
CA ARG A 690 11.04 -32.94 -21.78
C ARG A 690 11.65 -32.92 -20.38
N VAL A 691 10.90 -32.48 -19.36
CA VAL A 691 11.41 -32.28 -17.99
C VAL A 691 11.38 -33.57 -17.18
N PHE A 692 10.37 -34.43 -17.39
CA PHE A 692 10.22 -35.66 -16.63
C PHE A 692 10.77 -36.88 -17.39
N GLY A 693 11.25 -36.69 -18.64
CA GLY A 693 11.85 -37.79 -19.44
C GLY A 693 10.83 -38.76 -19.96
N ILE A 694 9.60 -38.35 -20.27
CA ILE A 694 8.53 -39.17 -20.85
C ILE A 694 8.66 -39.15 -22.36
N GLU A 695 8.75 -40.29 -23.00
CA GLU A 695 9.08 -40.41 -24.43
C GLU A 695 7.87 -40.10 -25.34
N LYS A 696 6.65 -40.44 -24.90
CA LYS A 696 5.46 -40.29 -25.72
C LYS A 696 4.36 -39.47 -25.05
N PRO A 697 3.60 -38.68 -25.81
CA PRO A 697 2.50 -37.87 -25.27
C PRO A 697 1.41 -38.68 -24.56
N GLU A 698 1.09 -39.89 -25.06
CA GLU A 698 0.11 -40.83 -24.49
C GLU A 698 0.52 -41.40 -23.13
N ASP A 699 1.81 -41.37 -22.78
CA ASP A 699 2.34 -41.83 -21.50
C ASP A 699 2.34 -40.73 -20.42
N VAL A 700 2.02 -39.48 -20.80
CA VAL A 700 1.90 -38.35 -19.87
C VAL A 700 0.60 -38.46 -19.06
N THR A 701 0.75 -38.77 -17.79
CA THR A 701 -0.42 -38.84 -16.90
C THR A 701 -1.03 -37.47 -16.61
N PRO A 702 -2.31 -37.40 -16.21
CA PRO A 702 -2.92 -36.11 -15.77
C PRO A 702 -2.14 -35.43 -14.65
N ASN A 703 -1.46 -36.22 -13.78
CA ASN A 703 -0.62 -35.67 -12.72
C ASN A 703 0.67 -35.05 -13.25
N ASP A 704 1.32 -35.73 -14.22
CA ASP A 704 2.53 -35.20 -14.86
C ASP A 704 2.23 -33.87 -15.60
N ARG A 705 1.13 -33.85 -16.35
CA ARG A 705 0.67 -32.64 -17.04
C ARG A 705 0.38 -31.50 -16.04
N ARG A 706 -0.27 -31.82 -14.91
CA ARG A 706 -0.52 -30.84 -13.84
C ARG A 706 0.78 -30.30 -13.23
N ASN A 707 1.74 -31.17 -12.97
CA ASN A 707 3.05 -30.79 -12.44
C ASN A 707 3.84 -29.96 -13.45
N ALA A 708 3.82 -30.33 -14.72
CA ALA A 708 4.44 -29.54 -15.79
C ALA A 708 3.77 -28.17 -15.94
N LYS A 709 2.45 -28.07 -15.79
CA LYS A 709 1.73 -26.79 -15.74
C LYS A 709 2.24 -25.90 -14.61
N ALA A 710 2.42 -26.47 -13.41
CA ALA A 710 2.96 -25.74 -12.26
C ALA A 710 4.43 -25.29 -12.48
N VAL A 711 5.24 -26.12 -13.16
CA VAL A 711 6.61 -25.72 -13.56
C VAL A 711 6.58 -24.58 -14.56
N ASN A 712 5.80 -24.68 -15.64
CA ASN A 712 5.70 -23.64 -16.68
C ASN A 712 5.29 -22.28 -16.08
N PHE A 713 4.21 -22.24 -15.31
CA PHE A 713 3.76 -21.00 -14.68
C PHE A 713 4.73 -20.53 -13.59
N GLY A 714 5.32 -21.49 -12.83
CA GLY A 714 6.32 -21.16 -11.84
C GLY A 714 7.52 -20.43 -12.46
N ILE A 715 8.01 -20.89 -13.61
CA ILE A 715 9.12 -20.24 -14.32
C ILE A 715 8.74 -18.82 -14.78
N VAL A 716 7.57 -18.64 -15.39
CA VAL A 716 7.07 -17.31 -15.79
C VAL A 716 7.04 -16.34 -14.60
N TYR A 717 6.70 -16.82 -13.41
CA TYR A 717 6.66 -16.03 -12.18
C TYR A 717 7.98 -16.02 -11.39
N GLY A 718 9.07 -16.57 -11.94
CA GLY A 718 10.38 -16.60 -11.29
C GLY A 718 10.40 -17.41 -9.99
N ILE A 719 9.69 -18.57 -9.96
CA ILE A 719 9.56 -19.39 -8.76
C ILE A 719 10.92 -19.97 -8.31
N SER A 720 11.14 -20.00 -6.99
CA SER A 720 12.30 -20.67 -6.40
C SER A 720 12.07 -22.18 -6.25
N ASP A 721 13.16 -22.94 -6.06
CA ASP A 721 13.10 -24.38 -5.70
C ASP A 721 12.24 -24.65 -4.47
N PHE A 722 12.28 -23.76 -3.47
CA PHE A 722 11.42 -23.83 -2.28
C PHE A 722 9.93 -23.59 -2.64
N GLY A 723 9.63 -22.58 -3.45
CA GLY A 723 8.25 -22.32 -3.90
C GLY A 723 7.68 -23.49 -4.70
N LEU A 724 8.43 -24.02 -5.66
CA LEU A 724 8.01 -25.16 -6.47
C LEU A 724 7.84 -26.43 -5.62
N SER A 725 8.73 -26.67 -4.66
CA SER A 725 8.65 -27.77 -3.71
C SER A 725 7.33 -27.78 -2.94
N ASN A 726 6.94 -26.61 -2.43
CA ASN A 726 5.66 -26.46 -1.71
C ASN A 726 4.44 -26.65 -2.64
N ASN A 727 4.49 -26.10 -3.85
CA ASN A 727 3.37 -26.19 -4.80
C ASN A 727 3.10 -27.62 -5.26
N LEU A 728 4.15 -28.42 -5.43
CA LEU A 728 4.05 -29.80 -5.91
C LEU A 728 4.03 -30.85 -4.80
N GLY A 729 4.31 -30.47 -3.54
CA GLY A 729 4.43 -31.42 -2.43
C GLY A 729 5.63 -32.37 -2.58
N ILE A 730 6.73 -31.92 -3.22
CA ILE A 730 7.95 -32.69 -3.46
C ILE A 730 9.13 -32.14 -2.65
N SER A 731 10.22 -32.90 -2.57
CA SER A 731 11.44 -32.42 -1.90
C SER A 731 12.04 -31.22 -2.67
N ARG A 732 12.67 -30.32 -1.94
CA ARG A 732 13.37 -29.15 -2.51
C ARG A 732 14.45 -29.56 -3.52
N LYS A 733 15.14 -30.68 -3.26
CA LYS A 733 16.13 -31.24 -4.19
C LYS A 733 15.49 -31.61 -5.53
N LYS A 734 14.33 -32.27 -5.50
CA LYS A 734 13.61 -32.68 -6.71
C LYS A 734 13.02 -31.47 -7.46
N ALA A 735 12.53 -30.46 -6.74
CA ALA A 735 12.07 -29.21 -7.33
C ALA A 735 13.22 -28.49 -8.06
N LYS A 736 14.42 -28.42 -7.46
CA LYS A 736 15.61 -27.87 -8.08
C LYS A 736 16.01 -28.64 -9.33
N GLU A 737 16.00 -29.97 -9.30
CA GLU A 737 16.27 -30.83 -10.44
C GLU A 737 15.31 -30.53 -11.61
N TYR A 738 14.02 -30.35 -11.34
CA TYR A 738 13.03 -29.98 -12.36
C TYR A 738 13.33 -28.60 -12.99
N ILE A 739 13.70 -27.61 -12.18
CA ILE A 739 14.06 -26.26 -12.66
C ILE A 739 15.33 -26.34 -13.52
N ASP A 740 16.38 -27.04 -13.05
CA ASP A 740 17.64 -27.17 -13.76
C ASP A 740 17.42 -27.89 -15.11
N THR A 741 16.68 -29.00 -15.14
CA THR A 741 16.31 -29.72 -16.35
C THR A 741 15.46 -28.85 -17.31
N TYR A 742 14.53 -28.08 -16.78
CA TYR A 742 13.74 -27.15 -17.58
C TYR A 742 14.65 -26.16 -18.34
N PHE A 743 15.60 -25.55 -17.65
CA PHE A 743 16.52 -24.58 -18.27
C PHE A 743 17.53 -25.22 -19.24
N GLU A 744 17.90 -26.48 -19.02
CA GLU A 744 18.68 -27.24 -19.99
C GLU A 744 17.90 -27.53 -21.28
N ARG A 745 16.58 -27.76 -21.15
CA ARG A 745 15.69 -28.03 -22.30
C ARG A 745 15.19 -26.79 -23.01
N TYR A 746 15.16 -25.64 -22.31
CA TYR A 746 14.73 -24.33 -22.81
C TYR A 746 15.81 -23.26 -22.53
N PRO A 747 16.97 -23.34 -23.22
CA PRO A 747 18.12 -22.45 -22.93
C PRO A 747 17.84 -20.98 -23.26
N GLY A 748 16.96 -20.71 -24.23
CA GLY A 748 16.52 -19.36 -24.58
C GLY A 748 15.80 -18.66 -23.43
N ILE A 749 14.98 -19.39 -22.69
CA ILE A 749 14.27 -18.88 -21.51
C ILE A 749 15.29 -18.50 -20.41
N LYS A 750 16.28 -19.38 -20.16
CA LYS A 750 17.33 -19.07 -19.17
C LYS A 750 18.12 -17.82 -19.55
N ALA A 751 18.51 -17.71 -20.82
CA ALA A 751 19.22 -16.54 -21.34
C ALA A 751 18.39 -15.25 -21.18
N TYR A 752 17.09 -15.29 -21.47
CA TYR A 752 16.19 -14.17 -21.24
C TYR A 752 16.17 -13.75 -19.77
N MET A 753 15.99 -14.69 -18.85
CA MET A 753 15.91 -14.40 -17.42
C MET A 753 17.18 -13.75 -16.87
N ASP A 754 18.34 -14.27 -17.27
CA ASP A 754 19.64 -13.71 -16.85
C ASP A 754 19.88 -12.31 -17.45
N ASN A 755 19.48 -12.10 -18.71
CA ASN A 755 19.64 -10.83 -19.40
C ASN A 755 18.73 -9.74 -18.84
N VAL A 756 17.43 -10.04 -18.65
CA VAL A 756 16.47 -9.04 -18.15
C VAL A 756 16.82 -8.58 -16.74
N VAL A 757 17.31 -9.47 -15.88
CA VAL A 757 17.75 -9.10 -14.53
C VAL A 757 19.01 -8.22 -14.59
N ARG A 758 19.97 -8.55 -15.49
CA ARG A 758 21.16 -7.73 -15.68
C ARG A 758 20.80 -6.34 -16.18
N GLU A 759 19.97 -6.25 -17.22
CA GLU A 759 19.50 -4.97 -17.76
C GLU A 759 18.71 -4.15 -16.73
N ALA A 760 17.88 -4.81 -15.93
CA ALA A 760 17.16 -4.15 -14.86
C ALA A 760 18.09 -3.54 -13.80
N LYS A 761 19.21 -4.25 -13.48
CA LYS A 761 20.22 -3.73 -12.54
C LYS A 761 20.96 -2.52 -13.08
N ASP A 762 21.17 -2.47 -14.40
CA ASP A 762 21.87 -1.36 -15.07
C ASP A 762 20.93 -0.14 -15.29
N LYS A 763 19.68 -0.37 -15.69
CA LYS A 763 18.73 0.68 -16.06
C LYS A 763 17.81 1.14 -14.91
N GLY A 764 17.57 0.30 -13.90
CA GLY A 764 16.61 0.54 -12.82
C GLY A 764 15.16 0.23 -13.18
N TYR A 765 14.87 -0.24 -14.39
CA TYR A 765 13.52 -0.58 -14.86
C TYR A 765 13.56 -1.72 -15.89
N VAL A 766 12.37 -2.28 -16.17
CA VAL A 766 12.12 -3.20 -17.29
C VAL A 766 10.99 -2.67 -18.17
N GLU A 767 10.93 -3.15 -19.42
CA GLU A 767 9.94 -2.70 -20.41
C GLU A 767 9.19 -3.89 -21.03
N THR A 768 7.93 -3.62 -21.41
CA THR A 768 7.15 -4.53 -22.28
C THR A 768 7.61 -4.40 -23.73
N LEU A 769 7.07 -5.26 -24.61
CA LEU A 769 7.23 -5.14 -26.08
C LEU A 769 6.80 -3.78 -26.66
N PHE A 770 5.96 -3.04 -25.91
CA PHE A 770 5.38 -1.76 -26.32
C PHE A 770 5.91 -0.58 -25.48
N HIS A 771 7.11 -0.74 -24.90
CA HIS A 771 7.82 0.30 -24.11
C HIS A 771 7.11 0.76 -22.83
N ARG A 772 6.16 -0.03 -22.30
CA ARG A 772 5.62 0.22 -20.97
C ARG A 772 6.70 -0.07 -19.95
N ARG A 773 7.05 0.92 -19.13
CA ARG A 773 8.10 0.80 -18.11
C ARG A 773 7.53 0.38 -16.78
N ARG A 774 8.30 -0.46 -16.09
CA ARG A 774 8.14 -0.74 -14.68
C ARG A 774 9.43 -0.45 -13.95
N GLU A 775 9.41 0.55 -13.09
CA GLU A 775 10.55 0.92 -12.23
C GLU A 775 10.78 -0.16 -11.17
N LEU A 776 12.04 -0.44 -10.88
CA LEU A 776 12.49 -1.46 -9.94
C LEU A 776 13.53 -0.87 -8.97
N PRO A 777 13.14 0.02 -8.06
CA PRO A 777 14.08 0.70 -7.16
C PRO A 777 14.87 -0.28 -6.27
N ASP A 778 14.29 -1.45 -6.00
CA ASP A 778 14.85 -2.49 -5.12
C ASP A 778 15.78 -3.49 -5.82
N ILE A 779 15.99 -3.36 -7.13
CA ILE A 779 16.73 -4.36 -7.93
C ILE A 779 18.20 -4.52 -7.49
N ASN A 780 18.79 -3.48 -6.92
CA ASN A 780 20.15 -3.46 -6.39
C ASN A 780 20.22 -3.49 -4.86
N SER A 781 19.10 -3.79 -4.17
CA SER A 781 19.04 -3.84 -2.71
C SER A 781 20.06 -4.82 -2.12
N ARG A 782 20.73 -4.43 -1.05
CA ARG A 782 21.64 -5.32 -0.29
C ARG A 782 20.88 -6.42 0.46
N ASN A 783 19.59 -6.21 0.77
CA ASN A 783 18.75 -7.22 1.37
C ASN A 783 18.40 -8.30 0.34
N PHE A 784 18.84 -9.54 0.61
CA PHE A 784 18.63 -10.68 -0.28
C PHE A 784 17.16 -10.92 -0.64
N ASN A 785 16.25 -10.83 0.33
CA ASN A 785 14.82 -11.11 0.10
C ASN A 785 14.17 -10.02 -0.77
N VAL A 786 14.49 -8.76 -0.50
CA VAL A 786 14.01 -7.59 -1.26
C VAL A 786 14.53 -7.66 -2.70
N ARG A 787 15.83 -7.83 -2.87
CA ARG A 787 16.46 -7.98 -4.18
C ARG A 787 15.90 -9.17 -4.97
N ASN A 788 15.75 -10.33 -4.34
CA ASN A 788 15.21 -11.52 -4.99
C ASN A 788 13.75 -11.33 -5.43
N PHE A 789 12.97 -10.57 -4.66
CA PHE A 789 11.61 -10.18 -5.07
C PHE A 789 11.65 -9.26 -6.29
N ALA A 790 12.53 -8.26 -6.32
CA ALA A 790 12.70 -7.35 -7.45
C ALA A 790 13.21 -8.08 -8.71
N GLU A 791 14.14 -9.04 -8.58
CA GLU A 791 14.61 -9.88 -9.69
C GLU A 791 13.47 -10.74 -10.29
N ARG A 792 12.62 -11.34 -9.46
CA ARG A 792 11.41 -12.05 -9.96
C ARG A 792 10.43 -11.11 -10.65
N THR A 793 10.28 -9.92 -10.12
CA THR A 793 9.44 -8.88 -10.71
C THR A 793 9.99 -8.44 -12.07
N ALA A 794 11.32 -8.31 -12.21
CA ALA A 794 11.99 -8.01 -13.48
C ALA A 794 11.74 -9.08 -14.56
N ILE A 795 11.73 -10.35 -14.18
CA ILE A 795 11.46 -11.47 -15.09
C ILE A 795 10.00 -11.50 -15.55
N ASN A 796 9.07 -11.33 -14.60
CA ASN A 796 7.63 -11.48 -14.86
C ASN A 796 7.01 -10.26 -15.58
N SER A 797 7.43 -9.04 -15.24
CA SER A 797 6.74 -7.82 -15.70
C SER A 797 6.73 -7.65 -17.22
N PRO A 798 7.80 -7.88 -17.98
CA PRO A 798 7.76 -7.80 -19.43
C PRO A 798 6.78 -8.80 -20.06
N ILE A 799 6.68 -10.00 -19.51
CA ILE A 799 5.81 -11.07 -20.01
C ILE A 799 4.34 -10.72 -19.73
N GLN A 800 4.01 -10.48 -18.47
CA GLN A 800 2.64 -10.18 -18.05
C GLN A 800 2.14 -8.85 -18.63
N GLY A 801 3.02 -7.83 -18.67
CA GLY A 801 2.68 -6.52 -19.22
C GLY A 801 2.47 -6.57 -20.73
N SER A 802 3.33 -7.28 -21.49
CA SER A 802 3.13 -7.44 -22.94
C SER A 802 1.85 -8.21 -23.26
N ALA A 803 1.52 -9.25 -22.47
CA ALA A 803 0.24 -9.96 -22.63
C ALA A 803 -0.97 -9.02 -22.41
N ALA A 804 -0.90 -8.14 -21.40
CA ALA A 804 -1.93 -7.13 -21.18
C ALA A 804 -2.01 -6.11 -22.32
N ASP A 805 -0.87 -5.66 -22.85
CA ASP A 805 -0.82 -4.73 -23.98
C ASP A 805 -1.41 -5.35 -25.26
N VAL A 806 -1.15 -6.63 -25.54
CA VAL A 806 -1.77 -7.37 -26.67
C VAL A 806 -3.29 -7.39 -26.56
N LEU A 807 -3.83 -7.67 -25.36
CA LEU A 807 -5.28 -7.65 -25.14
C LEU A 807 -5.87 -6.25 -25.33
N LYS A 808 -5.18 -5.20 -24.87
CA LYS A 808 -5.59 -3.80 -25.08
C LYS A 808 -5.68 -3.46 -26.58
N ILE A 809 -4.68 -3.86 -27.34
CA ILE A 809 -4.67 -3.68 -28.80
C ILE A 809 -5.85 -4.43 -29.45
N ALA A 810 -6.11 -5.67 -29.03
CA ALA A 810 -7.24 -6.45 -29.52
C ALA A 810 -8.58 -5.76 -29.22
N MET A 811 -8.76 -5.20 -28.01
CA MET A 811 -9.98 -4.46 -27.64
C MET A 811 -10.17 -3.21 -28.48
N ILE A 812 -9.12 -2.44 -28.75
CA ILE A 812 -9.14 -1.24 -29.58
C ILE A 812 -9.51 -1.60 -31.02
N ASN A 813 -8.85 -2.61 -31.58
CA ASN A 813 -9.11 -3.07 -32.93
C ASN A 813 -10.53 -3.62 -33.09
N LEU A 814 -11.04 -4.33 -32.08
CA LEU A 814 -12.40 -4.85 -32.07
C LEU A 814 -13.44 -3.74 -32.00
N ASP A 815 -13.28 -2.74 -31.14
CA ASP A 815 -14.18 -1.57 -31.08
C ASP A 815 -14.23 -0.85 -32.40
N LYS A 816 -13.06 -0.65 -33.04
CA LYS A 816 -12.99 -0.04 -34.38
C LYS A 816 -13.75 -0.87 -35.42
N ALA A 817 -13.54 -2.17 -35.47
CA ALA A 817 -14.21 -3.07 -36.40
C ALA A 817 -15.76 -3.11 -36.19
N LEU A 818 -16.20 -3.07 -34.91
CA LEU A 818 -17.63 -3.00 -34.60
C LEU A 818 -18.27 -1.70 -35.09
N VAL A 819 -17.59 -0.56 -34.92
CA VAL A 819 -18.07 0.75 -35.37
C VAL A 819 -18.08 0.83 -36.89
N GLU A 820 -16.99 0.44 -37.56
CA GLU A 820 -16.87 0.47 -39.02
C GLU A 820 -17.87 -0.48 -39.71
N GLY A 821 -18.14 -1.64 -39.11
CA GLY A 821 -19.11 -2.62 -39.59
C GLY A 821 -20.56 -2.26 -39.29
N GLY A 822 -20.83 -1.22 -38.52
CA GLY A 822 -22.17 -0.81 -38.09
C GLY A 822 -22.90 -1.85 -37.24
N TYR A 823 -22.19 -2.68 -36.51
CA TYR A 823 -22.74 -3.74 -35.66
C TYR A 823 -23.39 -3.18 -34.39
N LYS A 824 -24.43 -3.88 -33.92
CA LYS A 824 -25.11 -3.57 -32.65
C LYS A 824 -24.45 -4.26 -31.45
N THR A 825 -23.58 -5.20 -31.73
CA THR A 825 -22.77 -5.91 -30.72
C THR A 825 -21.99 -4.92 -29.82
N LYS A 826 -21.92 -5.20 -28.52
CA LYS A 826 -21.23 -4.35 -27.55
C LYS A 826 -20.24 -5.19 -26.73
N MET A 827 -19.03 -4.69 -26.52
CA MET A 827 -18.17 -5.22 -25.47
C MET A 827 -18.73 -4.81 -24.11
N LEU A 828 -18.81 -5.75 -23.18
CA LEU A 828 -19.36 -5.52 -21.83
C LEU A 828 -18.32 -5.68 -20.75
N LEU A 829 -17.53 -6.77 -20.77
CA LEU A 829 -16.57 -7.09 -19.73
C LEU A 829 -15.19 -7.45 -20.29
N GLN A 830 -14.19 -7.12 -19.51
CA GLN A 830 -12.83 -7.64 -19.64
C GLN A 830 -12.45 -8.33 -18.31
N VAL A 831 -12.07 -9.60 -18.35
CA VAL A 831 -11.76 -10.41 -17.18
C VAL A 831 -10.51 -11.25 -17.46
N HIS A 832 -9.38 -10.91 -16.85
CA HIS A 832 -8.06 -11.54 -17.10
C HIS A 832 -7.65 -11.44 -18.58
N ASP A 833 -7.71 -12.54 -19.31
CA ASP A 833 -7.37 -12.63 -20.75
C ASP A 833 -8.63 -12.78 -21.62
N GLU A 834 -9.82 -12.58 -21.04
CA GLU A 834 -11.16 -12.77 -21.62
C GLU A 834 -11.83 -11.43 -21.93
N ILE A 835 -12.53 -11.37 -23.06
CA ILE A 835 -13.47 -10.31 -23.44
C ILE A 835 -14.87 -10.91 -23.51
N VAL A 836 -15.87 -10.28 -22.91
CA VAL A 836 -17.28 -10.69 -22.96
C VAL A 836 -18.08 -9.63 -23.72
N LEU A 837 -18.84 -10.09 -24.73
CA LEU A 837 -19.67 -9.24 -25.57
C LEU A 837 -21.13 -9.63 -25.44
N GLU A 838 -22.03 -8.66 -25.62
CA GLU A 838 -23.45 -8.87 -25.91
C GLU A 838 -23.66 -8.83 -27.38
N VAL A 839 -24.14 -9.94 -27.96
CA VAL A 839 -24.26 -10.13 -29.39
C VAL A 839 -25.72 -10.44 -29.78
N PRO A 840 -26.37 -9.62 -30.62
CA PRO A 840 -27.65 -9.96 -31.21
C PRO A 840 -27.59 -11.27 -31.99
N ASN A 841 -28.65 -12.10 -31.94
CA ASN A 841 -28.63 -13.42 -32.53
C ASN A 841 -28.38 -13.39 -34.06
N ASP A 842 -28.80 -12.34 -34.74
CA ASP A 842 -28.56 -12.12 -36.18
C ASP A 842 -27.11 -11.77 -36.52
N GLU A 843 -26.32 -11.29 -35.55
CA GLU A 843 -24.89 -10.99 -35.70
C GLU A 843 -23.96 -12.11 -35.26
N LEU A 844 -24.46 -13.15 -34.54
CA LEU A 844 -23.63 -14.11 -33.81
C LEU A 844 -22.57 -14.81 -34.67
N VAL A 845 -22.97 -15.28 -35.88
CA VAL A 845 -22.04 -16.00 -36.77
C VAL A 845 -20.91 -15.08 -37.24
N ALA A 846 -21.27 -13.83 -37.63
CA ALA A 846 -20.29 -12.84 -38.05
C ALA A 846 -19.36 -12.43 -36.87
N MET A 847 -19.91 -12.29 -35.66
CA MET A 847 -19.15 -11.87 -34.49
C MET A 847 -18.17 -12.92 -34.00
N LYS A 848 -18.51 -14.21 -34.00
CA LYS A 848 -17.57 -15.27 -33.72
C LYS A 848 -16.35 -15.19 -34.63
N ALA A 849 -16.53 -15.05 -35.91
CA ALA A 849 -15.44 -14.92 -36.88
C ALA A 849 -14.62 -13.63 -36.65
N LEU A 850 -15.31 -12.48 -36.50
CA LEU A 850 -14.67 -11.17 -36.34
C LEU A 850 -13.85 -11.08 -35.03
N VAL A 851 -14.41 -11.51 -33.92
CA VAL A 851 -13.74 -11.45 -32.60
C VAL A 851 -12.49 -12.33 -32.60
N LYS A 852 -12.60 -13.55 -33.10
CA LYS A 852 -11.47 -14.47 -33.21
C LYS A 852 -10.37 -13.89 -34.10
N GLU A 853 -10.70 -13.48 -35.30
CA GLU A 853 -9.74 -12.92 -36.25
C GLU A 853 -9.05 -11.68 -35.68
N THR A 854 -9.80 -10.79 -35.04
CA THR A 854 -9.26 -9.55 -34.46
C THR A 854 -8.32 -9.84 -33.29
N MET A 855 -8.67 -10.78 -32.42
CA MET A 855 -7.81 -11.16 -31.30
C MET A 855 -6.55 -11.90 -31.78
N GLU A 856 -6.67 -12.86 -32.70
CA GLU A 856 -5.54 -13.62 -33.21
C GLU A 856 -4.58 -12.77 -34.07
N ALA A 857 -5.08 -11.72 -34.73
CA ALA A 857 -4.30 -10.78 -35.53
C ALA A 857 -3.87 -9.50 -34.79
N ALA A 858 -4.14 -9.39 -33.49
CA ALA A 858 -3.86 -8.16 -32.74
C ALA A 858 -2.39 -7.73 -32.81
N VAL A 859 -1.46 -8.69 -32.73
CA VAL A 859 -0.01 -8.47 -32.80
C VAL A 859 0.66 -9.67 -33.48
N GLU A 860 1.68 -9.41 -34.27
CA GLU A 860 2.51 -10.47 -34.87
C GLU A 860 3.60 -10.91 -33.88
N LEU A 861 3.53 -12.14 -33.42
CA LEU A 861 4.56 -12.77 -32.58
C LEU A 861 5.28 -13.91 -33.35
N ALA A 862 6.39 -14.40 -32.80
CA ALA A 862 7.09 -15.58 -33.32
C ALA A 862 6.24 -16.86 -33.30
N VAL A 863 5.15 -16.84 -32.54
CA VAL A 863 4.16 -17.93 -32.39
C VAL A 863 2.77 -17.40 -32.66
N PRO A 864 1.81 -18.20 -33.14
CA PRO A 864 0.43 -17.74 -33.38
C PRO A 864 -0.24 -17.39 -32.06
N LEU A 865 -1.03 -16.29 -32.02
CA LEU A 865 -2.03 -16.04 -30.99
C LEU A 865 -3.26 -16.90 -31.29
N ILE A 866 -3.86 -17.48 -30.26
CA ILE A 866 -5.08 -18.30 -30.38
C ILE A 866 -6.10 -17.80 -29.39
N ALA A 867 -7.33 -17.58 -29.87
CA ALA A 867 -8.48 -17.19 -29.08
C ALA A 867 -9.55 -18.28 -29.15
N ASP A 868 -10.05 -18.69 -28.00
CA ASP A 868 -11.14 -19.66 -27.86
C ASP A 868 -12.43 -18.91 -27.57
N GLU A 869 -13.47 -19.13 -28.37
CA GLU A 869 -14.77 -18.48 -28.24
C GLU A 869 -15.89 -19.45 -27.86
N ASN A 870 -16.75 -19.02 -26.94
CA ASN A 870 -17.98 -19.71 -26.56
C ASN A 870 -19.12 -18.72 -26.39
N ASP A 871 -20.35 -19.15 -26.64
CA ASP A 871 -21.54 -18.33 -26.47
C ASP A 871 -22.62 -19.01 -25.60
N GLY A 872 -23.50 -18.25 -25.03
CA GLY A 872 -24.57 -18.75 -24.19
C GLY A 872 -25.57 -17.68 -23.76
N ARG A 873 -26.65 -18.11 -23.13
CA ARG A 873 -27.70 -17.21 -22.61
C ARG A 873 -27.29 -16.61 -21.24
N THR A 874 -26.25 -17.14 -20.66
CA THR A 874 -25.64 -16.65 -19.43
C THR A 874 -24.12 -16.62 -19.57
N TRP A 875 -23.42 -15.82 -18.75
CA TRP A 875 -21.97 -15.84 -18.75
C TRP A 875 -21.39 -17.21 -18.27
N TYR A 876 -22.20 -17.98 -17.52
CA TYR A 876 -21.85 -19.35 -17.13
C TYR A 876 -21.78 -20.29 -18.33
N GLU A 877 -22.74 -20.20 -19.26
CA GLU A 877 -22.79 -21.01 -20.48
C GLU A 877 -21.77 -20.58 -21.53
N ALA A 878 -21.41 -19.29 -21.54
CA ALA A 878 -20.45 -18.73 -22.47
C ALA A 878 -18.98 -19.00 -22.10
N LYS A 879 -18.73 -19.84 -21.07
CA LYS A 879 -17.36 -20.15 -20.64
C LYS A 879 -17.10 -21.66 -20.49
#